data_2bbb97d4869e33e0fbf62f14a9f3f7d0
#
_entry.id   2bbb97d4869e33e0fbf62f14a9f3f7d0
#
_cell.length_a   1.000
_cell.length_b   1.000
_cell.length_c   1.000
_cell.angle_alpha   90.00
_cell.angle_beta   90.00
_cell.angle_gamma   90.00
#
_symmetry.space_group_name_H-M   'P 1'
#
loop_
_entity.id
_entity.type
_entity.pdbx_description
1 polymer ?
#
loop_
_entity_poly.entity_id
_entity_poly.type
_entity_poly.pdbx_seq_one_letter_code
_entity_poly.pdbx_strand_id
1 'polypeptide(L)'
;MPVVKRMVRPGGSRVSCEVPKGRSRFLWIGAAAFAVAASVEAPCAFARGESWVPKPPPPPPVATLTNEARYIEWKWRMDVTDPSTGVDAATARERILAIADELEPKEPWNVVKAACFAWLCDNVAIDVSPLDWFPAFSLWNRYGRPMCSVTGRRNAAISAKFYPEVCARVDEGNAIGRWTMWKDFDHIIPEWDKVLPLGFPGMRQRLMDNWKDELSYYRAERTASDAIDRLLARLAAQGRARGGGRALRQAECIERLRKGPPQTAYDVMQFIYLYFVLSEHFEGVQARSLSIIDHTLWPYYRADLAAGRTTEAEFREQFAHFLWQWGSIDNYWGQPVTMGGTKADGTTEYNPLSYVILDVMDKCALTTPKFHLKIAPNTPKGILYKALDMARRHRPLSFIGELPVRAVLEHLGYPADDARRFVTKGCYEFCTPESGNGLGGGHVNLLKVVELMLADAKDGKFAAADFDAFKAEYLRRAASAADEVRGFFFVFEQHLDDVNPALVASLAGEYSARTGLDALSCGTRTGNRTGVCLSGFGTAVDALLAVKELVYEKGELTLSGLGALMAANWDGREDLRLRMLRSKRKWGTNDREANALGREISKRLSAEINARPNSRGGRFGMSGHNARQFIVQGAKTGATPDGRRRGEEFSKNLSPTMGADTEGVTALVQTLGALDSRDFPGDFPLDVMLLPYTVAGDKGLEMMKVLLDQYYANGGFMMQFNVFDAAELRDAQAHPEKYENLQVRVCGWNVRWNDLPKAEQDAYIRRAEEIGR
;
A
#
# COMPACT_ATOMS: atom_id res chain seq x y z
N MET A 1 30.17 -5.62 -15.85
CA MET A 1 30.85 -4.94 -14.72
C MET A 1 29.75 -4.28 -13.87
N PRO A 2 29.57 -4.62 -12.60
CA PRO A 2 28.55 -3.93 -11.79
C PRO A 2 29.06 -2.52 -11.47
N VAL A 3 28.25 -1.52 -11.80
CA VAL A 3 28.50 -0.13 -11.37
C VAL A 3 28.09 -0.04 -9.90
N VAL A 4 29.06 -0.04 -9.01
CA VAL A 4 28.84 0.20 -7.59
C VAL A 4 28.67 1.71 -7.39
N LYS A 5 27.46 2.19 -7.07
CA LYS A 5 27.25 3.57 -6.59
C LYS A 5 28.02 3.74 -5.27
N ARG A 6 28.92 4.71 -5.23
CA ARG A 6 29.72 5.03 -4.04
C ARG A 6 28.87 5.83 -3.05
N MET A 7 28.58 5.25 -1.88
CA MET A 7 28.02 5.99 -0.75
C MET A 7 29.10 6.78 -0.06
N VAL A 8 28.90 8.07 0.08
CA VAL A 8 29.77 8.95 0.91
C VAL A 8 29.01 9.25 2.21
N ARG A 9 29.58 8.87 3.34
CA ARG A 9 29.07 9.27 4.65
C ARG A 9 29.68 10.63 5.07
N PRO A 10 28.93 11.47 5.82
CA PRO A 10 29.49 12.67 6.42
C PRO A 10 30.62 12.25 7.41
N GLY A 11 31.85 12.62 7.12
CA GLY A 11 33.02 12.27 7.95
C GLY A 11 34.19 11.68 7.18
N GLY A 12 34.13 11.63 5.85
CA GLY A 12 35.32 11.38 5.01
C GLY A 12 35.82 9.94 4.91
N SER A 13 35.12 8.94 5.45
CA SER A 13 35.47 7.53 5.24
C SER A 13 34.64 6.92 4.11
N ARG A 14 35.33 6.45 3.08
CA ARG A 14 34.70 5.70 1.98
C ARG A 14 34.34 4.30 2.46
N VAL A 15 33.06 3.96 2.45
CA VAL A 15 32.60 2.59 2.71
C VAL A 15 32.33 1.93 1.37
N SER A 16 33.15 0.98 0.99
CA SER A 16 32.87 0.05 -0.12
C SER A 16 32.00 -1.08 0.42
N CYS A 17 30.79 -1.26 -0.12
CA CYS A 17 30.06 -2.48 0.08
C CYS A 17 30.68 -3.58 -0.80
N GLU A 18 31.52 -4.42 -0.23
CA GLU A 18 31.96 -5.65 -0.89
C GLU A 18 30.83 -6.67 -0.85
N VAL A 19 30.44 -7.11 -2.04
CA VAL A 19 29.52 -8.24 -2.22
C VAL A 19 30.30 -9.52 -1.95
N PRO A 20 29.88 -10.43 -1.08
CA PRO A 20 30.54 -11.72 -0.91
C PRO A 20 30.48 -12.49 -2.24
N LYS A 21 31.62 -12.88 -2.75
CA LYS A 21 31.73 -13.74 -3.96
C LYS A 21 31.28 -15.15 -3.62
N GLY A 22 29.98 -15.40 -3.69
CA GLY A 22 29.42 -16.74 -3.71
C GLY A 22 29.38 -17.26 -5.13
N ARG A 23 30.13 -18.29 -5.44
CA ARG A 23 30.14 -18.96 -6.75
C ARG A 23 28.80 -19.69 -6.95
N SER A 24 27.93 -19.18 -7.83
CA SER A 24 26.89 -19.98 -8.46
C SER A 24 27.22 -20.13 -9.95
N ARG A 25 27.42 -21.39 -10.37
CA ARG A 25 27.60 -21.75 -11.78
C ARG A 25 26.27 -21.61 -12.49
N PHE A 26 26.15 -20.66 -13.40
CA PHE A 26 25.03 -20.58 -14.34
C PHE A 26 25.32 -21.44 -15.57
N LEU A 27 24.43 -22.37 -15.84
CA LEU A 27 24.38 -23.10 -17.09
C LEU A 27 23.59 -22.29 -18.14
N TRP A 28 24.23 -21.99 -19.23
CA TRP A 28 23.66 -21.36 -20.42
C TRP A 28 22.85 -22.36 -21.25
N ILE A 29 21.60 -22.04 -21.59
CA ILE A 29 20.86 -22.62 -22.69
C ILE A 29 20.34 -21.49 -23.59
N GLY A 30 20.56 -21.67 -24.88
CA GLY A 30 20.60 -20.65 -25.91
C GLY A 30 19.33 -19.87 -26.23
N ALA A 31 19.58 -18.72 -26.82
CA ALA A 31 18.64 -17.72 -27.29
C ALA A 31 17.90 -18.14 -28.56
N ALA A 32 16.60 -17.80 -28.61
CA ALA A 32 15.87 -17.54 -29.86
C ALA A 32 15.22 -16.15 -29.78
N ALA A 33 15.65 -15.28 -30.67
CA ALA A 33 15.15 -13.91 -30.79
C ALA A 33 13.78 -13.89 -31.48
N PHE A 34 12.80 -13.21 -30.89
CA PHE A 34 11.64 -12.67 -31.61
C PHE A 34 11.52 -11.19 -31.29
N ALA A 35 11.75 -10.37 -32.32
CA ALA A 35 11.48 -8.96 -32.31
C ALA A 35 9.97 -8.72 -32.44
N VAL A 36 9.35 -8.09 -31.44
CA VAL A 36 8.04 -7.48 -31.58
C VAL A 36 8.20 -6.00 -31.22
N ALA A 37 8.12 -5.16 -32.25
CA ALA A 37 7.95 -3.73 -32.07
C ALA A 37 6.54 -3.47 -31.55
N ALA A 38 6.41 -3.14 -30.25
CA ALA A 38 5.19 -2.64 -29.66
C ALA A 38 5.39 -1.18 -29.27
N SER A 39 4.46 -0.32 -29.74
CA SER A 39 4.35 1.08 -29.42
C SER A 39 4.37 1.30 -27.92
N VAL A 40 5.31 2.13 -27.45
CA VAL A 40 5.55 2.42 -26.04
C VAL A 40 4.57 3.47 -25.56
N GLU A 41 3.45 3.01 -24.99
CA GLU A 41 2.76 3.78 -23.96
C GLU A 41 3.16 3.15 -22.62
N ALA A 42 4.08 3.79 -21.92
CA ALA A 42 4.48 3.35 -20.58
C ALA A 42 3.40 3.78 -19.57
N PRO A 43 2.72 2.84 -18.89
CA PRO A 43 1.86 3.21 -17.77
C PRO A 43 2.73 3.45 -16.54
N CYS A 44 2.44 4.52 -15.80
CA CYS A 44 2.88 4.60 -14.42
C CYS A 44 2.42 3.35 -13.67
N ALA A 45 3.38 2.54 -13.28
CA ALA A 45 3.38 1.51 -12.24
C ALA A 45 2.16 0.60 -12.04
N PHE A 46 1.40 0.28 -13.07
CA PHE A 46 0.41 -0.79 -12.97
C PHE A 46 0.50 -1.69 -14.19
N ALA A 47 0.98 -2.91 -13.98
CA ALA A 47 1.03 -3.93 -15.01
C ALA A 47 -0.30 -4.00 -15.77
N ARG A 48 -0.23 -3.98 -17.10
CA ARG A 48 -1.32 -4.42 -17.97
C ARG A 48 -1.48 -5.95 -17.87
N GLY A 49 -1.96 -6.46 -16.74
CA GLY A 49 -2.88 -7.58 -16.76
C GLY A 49 -4.25 -6.97 -17.01
N GLU A 50 -5.17 -7.62 -17.68
CA GLU A 50 -6.53 -7.13 -17.91
C GLU A 50 -7.03 -6.49 -16.63
N SER A 51 -6.90 -5.17 -16.63
CA SER A 51 -7.06 -4.39 -15.42
C SER A 51 -8.54 -4.30 -15.16
N TRP A 52 -9.01 -5.00 -14.14
CA TRP A 52 -10.17 -4.53 -13.47
C TRP A 52 -9.81 -3.15 -12.89
N VAL A 53 -10.01 -2.15 -13.68
CA VAL A 53 -10.22 -0.78 -13.20
C VAL A 53 -11.71 -0.76 -12.88
N PRO A 54 -12.12 -0.51 -11.63
CA PRO A 54 -13.51 -0.21 -11.37
C PRO A 54 -13.90 0.85 -12.39
N LYS A 55 -14.92 0.58 -13.20
CA LYS A 55 -15.57 1.68 -13.92
C LYS A 55 -15.85 2.70 -12.83
N PRO A 56 -15.50 3.99 -13.01
CA PRO A 56 -15.92 5.00 -12.07
C PRO A 56 -17.41 4.74 -11.82
N PRO A 57 -17.87 4.72 -10.56
CA PRO A 57 -19.29 4.54 -10.31
C PRO A 57 -20.02 5.53 -11.21
N PRO A 58 -21.14 5.16 -11.80
CA PRO A 58 -21.95 6.11 -12.54
C PRO A 58 -22.16 7.32 -11.63
N PRO A 59 -22.06 8.54 -12.14
CA PRO A 59 -22.27 9.71 -11.32
C PRO A 59 -23.57 9.50 -10.58
N PRO A 60 -23.61 9.70 -9.26
CA PRO A 60 -24.85 9.52 -8.50
C PRO A 60 -25.94 10.34 -9.15
N PRO A 61 -27.21 9.89 -9.10
CA PRO A 61 -28.33 10.58 -9.74
C PRO A 61 -28.30 12.05 -9.36
N VAL A 62 -28.32 12.92 -10.35
CA VAL A 62 -28.18 14.39 -10.24
C VAL A 62 -29.10 15.00 -9.16
N ALA A 63 -30.17 14.30 -8.77
CA ALA A 63 -31.14 14.76 -7.79
C ALA A 63 -30.72 14.62 -6.31
N THR A 64 -29.66 13.88 -5.99
CA THR A 64 -29.28 13.55 -4.60
C THR A 64 -27.99 14.19 -4.12
N LEU A 65 -27.21 14.86 -5.00
CA LEU A 65 -25.99 15.52 -4.63
C LEU A 65 -26.19 17.02 -4.42
N THR A 66 -25.61 17.56 -3.34
CA THR A 66 -25.36 18.99 -3.24
C THR A 66 -24.44 19.41 -4.38
N ASN A 67 -24.54 20.64 -4.85
CA ASN A 67 -23.63 21.15 -5.89
C ASN A 67 -22.16 21.00 -5.49
N GLU A 68 -21.86 21.04 -4.19
CA GLU A 68 -20.52 20.88 -3.61
C GLU A 68 -19.96 19.47 -3.80
N ALA A 69 -20.69 18.43 -3.40
CA ALA A 69 -20.25 17.06 -3.57
C ALA A 69 -20.00 16.74 -5.06
N ARG A 70 -20.88 17.22 -5.94
CA ARG A 70 -20.74 17.07 -7.39
C ARG A 70 -19.49 17.76 -7.92
N TYR A 71 -19.19 18.97 -7.44
CA TYR A 71 -17.98 19.70 -7.81
C TYR A 71 -16.73 18.93 -7.38
N ILE A 72 -16.65 18.47 -6.11
CA ILE A 72 -15.49 17.74 -5.58
C ILE A 72 -15.27 16.42 -6.32
N GLU A 73 -16.34 15.69 -6.62
CA GLU A 73 -16.23 14.49 -7.43
C GLU A 73 -15.70 14.78 -8.85
N TRP A 74 -16.20 15.81 -9.48
CA TRP A 74 -15.82 16.18 -10.84
C TRP A 74 -14.41 16.72 -10.95
N LYS A 75 -13.95 17.53 -9.99
CA LYS A 75 -12.59 18.08 -10.04
C LYS A 75 -11.49 17.03 -10.10
N TRP A 76 -11.76 15.83 -9.62
CA TRP A 76 -10.84 14.70 -9.64
C TRP A 76 -10.98 13.77 -10.84
N ARG A 77 -12.12 13.84 -11.55
CA ARG A 77 -12.43 12.93 -12.66
C ARG A 77 -12.47 13.59 -14.00
N MET A 78 -12.94 14.83 -14.05
CA MET A 78 -13.32 15.52 -15.27
C MET A 78 -12.43 16.71 -15.62
N ASP A 79 -11.36 16.91 -14.85
CA ASP A 79 -10.44 18.04 -15.07
C ASP A 79 -11.18 19.40 -15.08
N VAL A 80 -12.08 19.59 -14.13
CA VAL A 80 -12.98 20.74 -14.01
C VAL A 80 -12.25 22.00 -13.51
N THR A 81 -11.22 22.41 -14.20
CA THR A 81 -10.50 23.64 -13.93
C THR A 81 -10.88 24.71 -14.96
N ASP A 82 -10.69 25.95 -14.58
CA ASP A 82 -10.94 27.10 -15.45
C ASP A 82 -9.82 27.22 -16.50
N PRO A 83 -10.08 26.95 -17.80
CA PRO A 83 -9.03 26.99 -18.81
C PRO A 83 -8.45 28.40 -19.04
N SER A 84 -9.11 29.47 -18.54
CA SER A 84 -8.54 30.81 -18.55
C SER A 84 -7.36 31.00 -17.60
N THR A 85 -7.17 30.06 -16.64
CA THR A 85 -6.12 30.12 -15.62
C THR A 85 -4.88 29.33 -15.97
N GLY A 86 -4.88 28.56 -17.07
CA GLY A 86 -3.75 27.75 -17.50
C GLY A 86 -4.12 26.67 -18.52
N VAL A 87 -3.25 25.70 -18.69
CA VAL A 87 -3.39 24.62 -19.67
C VAL A 87 -3.94 23.34 -19.06
N ASP A 88 -4.52 22.49 -19.91
CA ASP A 88 -4.98 21.16 -19.55
C ASP A 88 -3.83 20.14 -19.39
N ALA A 89 -4.16 18.95 -18.86
CA ALA A 89 -3.19 17.88 -18.62
C ALA A 89 -2.55 17.33 -19.91
N ALA A 90 -3.26 17.34 -21.03
CA ALA A 90 -2.73 16.86 -22.31
C ALA A 90 -1.66 17.80 -22.85
N THR A 91 -1.96 19.10 -22.91
CA THR A 91 -1.00 20.17 -23.29
C THR A 91 0.21 20.18 -22.34
N ALA A 92 -0.04 20.03 -21.04
CA ALA A 92 1.02 19.96 -20.03
C ALA A 92 1.96 18.78 -20.30
N ARG A 93 1.43 17.60 -20.63
CA ARG A 93 2.23 16.40 -20.96
C ARG A 93 3.16 16.64 -22.15
N GLU A 94 2.63 17.17 -23.24
CA GLU A 94 3.43 17.46 -24.43
C GLU A 94 4.57 18.43 -24.12
N ARG A 95 4.28 19.47 -23.36
CA ARG A 95 5.27 20.50 -23.04
C ARG A 95 6.38 19.99 -22.13
N ILE A 96 6.08 19.23 -21.08
CA ILE A 96 7.14 18.73 -20.19
C ILE A 96 7.97 17.62 -20.84
N LEU A 97 7.41 16.85 -21.78
CA LEU A 97 8.20 15.92 -22.61
C LEU A 97 9.21 16.70 -23.46
N ALA A 98 8.79 17.80 -24.09
CA ALA A 98 9.71 18.65 -24.86
C ALA A 98 10.80 19.30 -23.99
N ILE A 99 10.47 19.74 -22.76
CA ILE A 99 11.46 20.26 -21.79
C ILE A 99 12.46 19.16 -21.42
N ALA A 100 11.98 17.94 -21.16
CA ALA A 100 12.85 16.82 -20.85
C ALA A 100 13.78 16.49 -22.03
N ASP A 101 13.29 16.48 -23.28
CA ASP A 101 14.10 16.23 -24.48
C ASP A 101 15.20 17.30 -24.66
N GLU A 102 14.89 18.55 -24.34
CA GLU A 102 15.85 19.64 -24.45
C GLU A 102 16.94 19.58 -23.38
N LEU A 103 16.58 19.27 -22.14
CA LEU A 103 17.45 19.38 -20.98
C LEU A 103 18.23 18.10 -20.64
N GLU A 104 17.66 16.92 -20.90
CA GLU A 104 18.28 15.63 -20.54
C GLU A 104 19.70 15.45 -21.09
N PRO A 105 20.06 15.92 -22.29
CA PRO A 105 21.44 15.86 -22.77
C PRO A 105 22.43 16.80 -22.07
N LYS A 106 21.94 17.81 -21.33
CA LYS A 106 22.73 18.92 -20.79
C LYS A 106 22.80 18.95 -19.28
N GLU A 107 21.79 18.41 -18.59
CA GLU A 107 21.59 18.55 -17.15
C GLU A 107 21.39 17.20 -16.46
N PRO A 108 21.76 17.07 -15.17
CA PRO A 108 21.41 15.92 -14.36
C PRO A 108 19.89 15.72 -14.28
N TRP A 109 19.47 14.46 -14.20
CA TRP A 109 18.06 14.09 -14.29
C TRP A 109 17.14 14.75 -13.25
N ASN A 110 17.60 14.89 -12.00
CA ASN A 110 16.86 15.60 -10.95
C ASN A 110 16.60 17.07 -11.30
N VAL A 111 17.54 17.75 -11.98
CA VAL A 111 17.37 19.13 -12.47
C VAL A 111 16.36 19.16 -13.63
N VAL A 112 16.43 18.20 -14.55
CA VAL A 112 15.45 18.07 -15.64
C VAL A 112 14.04 17.88 -15.08
N LYS A 113 13.87 16.96 -14.12
CA LYS A 113 12.59 16.72 -13.48
C LYS A 113 12.09 17.95 -12.74
N ALA A 114 12.95 18.68 -12.04
CA ALA A 114 12.60 19.91 -11.35
C ALA A 114 12.15 21.02 -12.32
N ALA A 115 12.76 21.12 -13.51
CA ALA A 115 12.32 22.04 -14.55
C ALA A 115 10.92 21.67 -15.08
N CYS A 116 10.64 20.40 -15.32
CA CYS A 116 9.31 19.92 -15.68
C CYS A 116 8.27 20.22 -14.58
N PHE A 117 8.62 19.95 -13.32
CA PHE A 117 7.78 20.26 -12.16
C PHE A 117 7.48 21.75 -12.04
N ALA A 118 8.51 22.59 -12.19
CA ALA A 118 8.35 24.05 -12.16
C ALA A 118 7.42 24.54 -13.26
N TRP A 119 7.58 24.02 -14.47
CA TRP A 119 6.69 24.39 -15.56
C TRP A 119 5.23 24.01 -15.29
N LEU A 120 4.98 22.83 -14.70
CA LEU A 120 3.64 22.43 -14.28
C LEU A 120 3.07 23.41 -13.24
N CYS A 121 3.82 23.74 -12.20
CA CYS A 121 3.42 24.71 -11.19
C CYS A 121 3.04 26.08 -11.77
N ASP A 122 3.74 26.51 -12.80
CA ASP A 122 3.52 27.82 -13.39
C ASP A 122 2.37 27.86 -14.40
N ASN A 123 2.03 26.73 -15.06
CA ASN A 123 1.21 26.75 -16.27
C ASN A 123 -0.07 25.92 -16.24
N VAL A 124 -0.21 24.89 -15.36
CA VAL A 124 -1.45 24.10 -15.33
C VAL A 124 -2.62 24.94 -14.88
N ALA A 125 -3.80 24.67 -15.43
CA ALA A 125 -5.02 25.33 -15.01
C ALA A 125 -5.35 25.00 -13.54
N ILE A 126 -5.85 26.02 -12.83
CA ILE A 126 -6.20 25.94 -11.40
C ILE A 126 -7.63 26.44 -11.18
N ASP A 127 -8.27 25.99 -10.12
CA ASP A 127 -9.57 26.51 -9.71
C ASP A 127 -9.69 26.61 -8.19
N VAL A 128 -9.98 27.82 -7.68
CA VAL A 128 -10.28 28.09 -6.28
C VAL A 128 -11.77 28.38 -6.19
N SER A 129 -12.57 27.32 -6.07
CA SER A 129 -14.03 27.40 -6.13
C SER A 129 -14.65 27.78 -4.78
N PRO A 130 -15.75 28.56 -4.75
CA PRO A 130 -16.54 28.75 -3.55
C PRO A 130 -17.36 27.50 -3.14
N LEU A 131 -17.42 26.48 -3.98
CA LEU A 131 -18.12 25.22 -3.71
C LEU A 131 -17.28 24.23 -2.89
N ASP A 132 -15.99 24.50 -2.68
CA ASP A 132 -15.07 23.63 -1.96
C ASP A 132 -14.21 24.43 -0.98
N TRP A 133 -13.58 23.71 -0.03
CA TRP A 133 -12.55 24.24 0.86
C TRP A 133 -11.12 24.02 0.35
N PHE A 134 -10.95 23.27 -0.75
CA PHE A 134 -9.64 22.88 -1.33
C PHE A 134 -9.57 23.19 -2.82
N PRO A 135 -8.44 23.72 -3.32
CA PRO A 135 -8.29 24.08 -4.74
C PRO A 135 -8.28 22.84 -5.65
N ALA A 136 -8.56 23.08 -6.93
CA ALA A 136 -8.48 22.08 -7.98
C ALA A 136 -7.36 22.40 -8.99
N PHE A 137 -6.91 21.38 -9.71
CA PHE A 137 -5.82 21.46 -10.67
C PHE A 137 -6.12 20.61 -11.90
N SER A 138 -5.70 21.07 -13.08
CA SER A 138 -5.76 20.30 -14.32
C SER A 138 -4.59 19.30 -14.44
N LEU A 139 -4.52 18.33 -13.53
CA LEU A 139 -3.45 17.33 -13.50
C LEU A 139 -3.95 15.90 -13.36
N TRP A 140 -5.08 15.63 -13.94
CA TRP A 140 -6.02 14.68 -13.65
C TRP A 140 -5.70 13.26 -13.86
N ASN A 141 -6.30 12.51 -13.33
CA ASN A 141 -6.40 11.11 -13.03
C ASN A 141 -5.11 10.30 -13.07
N ARG A 142 -5.11 9.21 -12.37
CA ARG A 142 -3.98 8.35 -12.11
C ARG A 142 -3.25 7.81 -13.36
N TYR A 143 -3.91 7.82 -14.51
CA TYR A 143 -3.34 7.37 -15.79
C TYR A 143 -2.85 8.49 -16.69
N GLY A 144 -3.30 9.70 -16.43
CA GLY A 144 -3.04 10.87 -17.28
C GLY A 144 -2.08 11.91 -16.71
N ARG A 145 -1.48 11.65 -15.54
CA ARG A 145 -0.57 12.62 -14.92
C ARG A 145 0.60 12.93 -15.84
N PRO A 146 0.81 14.20 -16.20
CA PRO A 146 1.84 14.57 -17.16
C PRO A 146 3.23 14.04 -16.80
N MET A 147 3.66 14.18 -15.52
CA MET A 147 4.98 13.75 -15.06
C MET A 147 5.21 12.24 -15.22
N CYS A 148 4.16 11.43 -15.09
CA CYS A 148 4.27 9.98 -15.27
C CYS A 148 4.72 9.58 -16.69
N SER A 149 4.42 10.40 -17.70
CA SER A 149 4.89 10.17 -19.07
C SER A 149 6.40 10.38 -19.18
N VAL A 150 6.93 11.38 -18.48
CA VAL A 150 8.36 11.69 -18.46
C VAL A 150 9.14 10.63 -17.68
N THR A 151 8.70 10.33 -16.46
CA THR A 151 9.36 9.33 -15.59
C THR A 151 9.23 7.91 -16.13
N GLY A 152 8.10 7.56 -16.78
CA GLY A 152 7.92 6.26 -17.44
C GLY A 152 8.86 6.06 -18.61
N ARG A 153 9.04 7.10 -19.47
CA ARG A 153 10.04 7.07 -20.54
C ARG A 153 11.46 6.91 -19.97
N ARG A 154 11.78 7.65 -18.91
CA ARG A 154 13.08 7.55 -18.24
C ARG A 154 13.30 6.17 -17.64
N ASN A 155 12.29 5.58 -16.98
CA ASN A 155 12.36 4.22 -16.45
C ASN A 155 12.66 3.19 -17.56
N ALA A 156 12.00 3.30 -18.71
CA ALA A 156 12.26 2.41 -19.84
C ALA A 156 13.71 2.51 -20.33
N ALA A 157 14.24 3.73 -20.45
CA ALA A 157 15.62 3.97 -20.87
C ALA A 157 16.65 3.43 -19.86
N ILE A 158 16.45 3.69 -18.56
CA ILE A 158 17.32 3.19 -17.48
C ILE A 158 17.27 1.67 -17.41
N SER A 159 16.07 1.07 -17.48
CA SER A 159 15.89 -0.38 -17.47
C SER A 159 16.61 -1.06 -18.62
N ALA A 160 16.45 -0.54 -19.84
CA ALA A 160 17.10 -1.08 -21.03
C ALA A 160 18.62 -0.96 -20.98
N LYS A 161 19.14 0.11 -20.37
CA LYS A 161 20.58 0.39 -20.31
C LYS A 161 21.30 -0.39 -19.22
N PHE A 162 20.74 -0.49 -18.03
CA PHE A 162 21.47 -0.95 -16.85
C PHE A 162 21.13 -2.36 -16.39
N TYR A 163 19.88 -2.84 -16.64
CA TYR A 163 19.44 -4.14 -16.14
C TYR A 163 18.40 -4.84 -17.04
N PRO A 164 18.64 -4.95 -18.35
CA PRO A 164 17.67 -5.55 -19.27
C PRO A 164 17.40 -7.04 -18.95
N GLU A 165 18.41 -7.80 -18.51
CA GLU A 165 18.25 -9.21 -18.13
C GLU A 165 17.38 -9.37 -16.89
N VAL A 166 17.51 -8.48 -15.91
CA VAL A 166 16.65 -8.46 -14.70
C VAL A 166 15.20 -8.19 -15.11
N CYS A 167 14.98 -7.22 -16.00
CA CYS A 167 13.65 -6.93 -16.52
C CYS A 167 13.03 -8.14 -17.25
N ALA A 168 13.79 -8.80 -18.11
CA ALA A 168 13.32 -10.00 -18.80
C ALA A 168 12.92 -11.13 -17.84
N ARG A 169 13.73 -11.36 -16.79
CA ARG A 169 13.42 -12.35 -15.74
C ARG A 169 12.18 -11.97 -14.93
N VAL A 170 12.02 -10.71 -14.59
CA VAL A 170 10.82 -10.20 -13.89
C VAL A 170 9.58 -10.42 -14.76
N ASP A 171 9.66 -10.07 -16.03
CA ASP A 171 8.54 -10.19 -16.97
C ASP A 171 8.18 -11.67 -17.23
N GLU A 172 9.17 -12.57 -17.36
CA GLU A 172 8.96 -14.03 -17.45
C GLU A 172 8.17 -14.55 -16.23
N GLY A 173 8.64 -14.24 -15.02
CA GLY A 173 7.99 -14.71 -13.81
C GLY A 173 6.60 -14.07 -13.58
N ASN A 174 6.41 -12.80 -13.94
CA ASN A 174 5.11 -12.14 -13.95
C ASN A 174 4.12 -12.82 -14.92
N ALA A 175 4.61 -13.24 -16.10
CA ALA A 175 3.77 -13.88 -17.12
C ALA A 175 3.22 -15.22 -16.63
N ILE A 176 4.05 -16.07 -16.02
CA ILE A 176 3.63 -17.39 -15.51
C ILE A 176 3.04 -17.36 -14.10
N GLY A 177 3.04 -16.19 -13.43
CA GLY A 177 2.52 -16.02 -12.07
C GLY A 177 3.43 -16.58 -10.96
N ARG A 178 4.75 -16.71 -11.21
CA ARG A 178 5.74 -17.11 -10.20
C ARG A 178 5.91 -16.05 -9.10
N TRP A 179 5.84 -14.79 -9.53
CA TRP A 179 5.79 -13.60 -8.70
C TRP A 179 4.96 -12.52 -9.38
N THR A 180 4.69 -11.44 -8.67
CA THR A 180 4.25 -10.17 -9.26
C THR A 180 5.17 -9.08 -8.75
N MET A 181 5.80 -8.35 -9.67
CA MET A 181 6.71 -7.28 -9.35
C MET A 181 6.41 -6.03 -10.16
N TRP A 182 6.55 -4.88 -9.51
CA TRP A 182 6.53 -3.55 -10.14
C TRP A 182 7.93 -2.95 -10.12
N LYS A 183 8.29 -2.22 -11.18
CA LYS A 183 9.65 -1.72 -11.39
C LYS A 183 9.89 -0.31 -10.83
N ASP A 184 8.85 0.38 -10.42
CA ASP A 184 8.84 1.81 -10.04
C ASP A 184 7.90 2.11 -8.87
N PHE A 185 7.76 1.15 -7.97
CA PHE A 185 6.87 1.28 -6.83
C PHE A 185 7.51 2.11 -5.71
N ASP A 186 6.80 3.14 -5.26
CA ASP A 186 7.21 4.04 -4.20
C ASP A 186 6.06 4.36 -3.22
N HIS A 187 6.39 4.54 -1.94
CA HIS A 187 5.51 5.10 -0.93
C HIS A 187 6.30 6.03 -0.03
N ILE A 188 6.04 7.32 -0.13
CA ILE A 188 6.68 8.33 0.71
C ILE A 188 5.78 8.70 1.87
N ILE A 189 6.37 8.87 3.03
CA ILE A 189 5.67 9.25 4.25
C ILE A 189 6.30 10.50 4.82
N PRO A 190 5.59 11.62 4.79
CA PRO A 190 6.08 12.86 5.39
C PRO A 190 6.15 12.76 6.92
N GLU A 191 7.20 13.33 7.49
CA GLU A 191 7.31 13.52 8.94
C GLU A 191 6.53 14.77 9.36
N TRP A 192 5.20 14.64 9.45
CA TRP A 192 4.33 15.78 9.70
C TRP A 192 4.73 16.62 10.92
N ASP A 193 5.19 15.98 11.99
CA ASP A 193 5.62 16.68 13.22
C ASP A 193 6.83 17.59 13.00
N LYS A 194 7.65 17.31 11.98
CA LYS A 194 8.81 18.14 11.61
C LYS A 194 8.51 19.09 10.45
N VAL A 195 7.63 18.68 9.53
CA VAL A 195 7.32 19.44 8.32
C VAL A 195 6.35 20.58 8.60
N LEU A 196 5.31 20.32 9.41
CA LEU A 196 4.30 21.34 9.73
C LEU A 196 4.89 22.57 10.45
N PRO A 197 5.79 22.45 11.45
CA PRO A 197 6.40 23.62 12.07
C PRO A 197 7.28 24.48 11.14
N LEU A 198 7.73 23.92 10.03
CA LEU A 198 8.52 24.63 9.03
C LEU A 198 7.62 25.33 7.99
N GLY A 199 6.56 24.63 7.56
CA GLY A 199 5.82 25.04 6.37
C GLY A 199 6.70 25.04 5.10
N PHE A 200 6.16 25.45 3.98
CA PHE A 200 6.91 25.53 2.71
C PHE A 200 8.12 26.48 2.79
N PRO A 201 8.00 27.69 3.38
CA PRO A 201 9.15 28.59 3.51
C PRO A 201 10.27 28.05 4.40
N GLY A 202 9.92 27.40 5.52
CA GLY A 202 10.92 26.83 6.42
C GLY A 202 11.66 25.62 5.83
N MET A 203 10.98 24.80 5.03
CA MET A 203 11.64 23.74 4.26
C MET A 203 12.66 24.32 3.26
N ARG A 204 12.27 25.38 2.54
CA ARG A 204 13.18 26.12 1.64
C ARG A 204 14.37 26.72 2.40
N GLN A 205 14.13 27.37 3.55
CA GLN A 205 15.21 27.94 4.35
C GLN A 205 16.19 26.87 4.81
N ARG A 206 15.70 25.74 5.32
CA ARG A 206 16.54 24.61 5.71
C ARG A 206 17.39 24.07 4.55
N LEU A 207 16.82 24.03 3.32
CA LEU A 207 17.60 23.67 2.13
C LEU A 207 18.74 24.66 1.89
N MET A 208 18.47 25.96 1.98
CA MET A 208 19.47 27.02 1.76
C MET A 208 20.55 27.01 2.85
N ASP A 209 20.20 26.71 4.10
CA ASP A 209 21.16 26.63 5.21
C ASP A 209 22.14 25.45 5.06
N ASN A 210 21.79 24.44 4.26
CA ASN A 210 22.62 23.26 3.99
C ASN A 210 23.18 23.23 2.57
N TRP A 211 23.15 24.35 1.83
CA TRP A 211 23.50 24.43 0.43
C TRP A 211 24.92 23.93 0.12
N LYS A 212 25.07 23.14 -0.96
CA LYS A 212 26.34 22.64 -1.50
C LYS A 212 26.32 22.77 -3.02
N ASP A 213 27.16 23.66 -3.54
CA ASP A 213 27.20 24.03 -4.96
C ASP A 213 27.50 22.86 -5.90
N GLU A 214 28.30 21.91 -5.44
CA GLU A 214 28.71 20.75 -6.24
C GLU A 214 27.65 19.71 -6.45
N LEU A 215 26.50 19.77 -5.72
CA LEU A 215 25.44 18.79 -5.81
C LEU A 215 24.24 19.36 -6.57
N SER A 216 23.87 18.70 -7.66
CA SER A 216 22.68 19.04 -8.46
C SER A 216 21.38 18.96 -7.66
N TYR A 217 21.38 18.20 -6.57
CA TYR A 217 20.27 18.09 -5.63
C TYR A 217 19.76 19.48 -5.19
N TYR A 218 20.64 20.33 -4.68
CA TYR A 218 20.22 21.65 -4.17
C TYR A 218 19.66 22.57 -5.26
N ARG A 219 20.20 22.50 -6.48
CA ARG A 219 19.66 23.23 -7.62
C ARG A 219 18.23 22.76 -7.97
N ALA A 220 18.03 21.45 -7.99
CA ALA A 220 16.74 20.86 -8.27
C ALA A 220 15.69 21.22 -7.20
N GLU A 221 16.05 21.05 -5.92
CA GLU A 221 15.17 21.34 -4.79
C GLU A 221 14.82 22.83 -4.67
N ARG A 222 15.77 23.72 -4.94
CA ARG A 222 15.49 25.17 -5.01
C ARG A 222 14.50 25.48 -6.11
N THR A 223 14.71 24.91 -7.31
CA THR A 223 13.79 25.12 -8.45
C THR A 223 12.38 24.65 -8.09
N ALA A 224 12.25 23.48 -7.45
CA ALA A 224 10.96 22.95 -7.01
C ALA A 224 10.31 23.85 -5.95
N SER A 225 11.08 24.27 -4.92
CA SER A 225 10.59 25.12 -3.85
C SER A 225 10.12 26.51 -4.36
N ASP A 226 10.90 27.13 -5.25
CA ASP A 226 10.52 28.42 -5.86
C ASP A 226 9.28 28.27 -6.73
N ALA A 227 9.09 27.14 -7.41
CA ALA A 227 7.89 26.84 -8.19
C ALA A 227 6.65 26.63 -7.30
N ILE A 228 6.81 25.96 -6.17
CA ILE A 228 5.74 25.82 -5.16
C ILE A 228 5.25 27.20 -4.69
N ASP A 229 6.18 28.12 -4.34
CA ASP A 229 5.79 29.48 -3.94
C ASP A 229 4.99 30.21 -5.03
N ARG A 230 5.41 30.12 -6.30
CA ARG A 230 4.67 30.73 -7.42
C ARG A 230 3.29 30.11 -7.61
N LEU A 231 3.14 28.78 -7.48
CA LEU A 231 1.84 28.12 -7.55
C LEU A 231 0.92 28.60 -6.42
N LEU A 232 1.42 28.66 -5.20
CA LEU A 232 0.66 29.18 -4.05
C LEU A 232 0.22 30.64 -4.25
N ALA A 233 1.09 31.49 -4.86
CA ALA A 233 0.75 32.86 -5.22
C ALA A 233 -0.39 32.91 -6.26
N ARG A 234 -0.36 32.05 -7.27
CA ARG A 234 -1.42 31.94 -8.30
C ARG A 234 -2.75 31.55 -7.67
N LEU A 235 -2.76 30.53 -6.81
CA LEU A 235 -3.96 30.08 -6.10
C LEU A 235 -4.56 31.18 -5.22
N ALA A 236 -3.73 31.85 -4.40
CA ALA A 236 -4.18 32.93 -3.55
C ALA A 236 -4.74 34.12 -4.37
N ALA A 237 -4.12 34.47 -5.48
CA ALA A 237 -4.60 35.54 -6.36
C ALA A 237 -5.95 35.19 -6.98
N GLN A 238 -6.12 33.96 -7.48
CA GLN A 238 -7.39 33.52 -8.06
C GLN A 238 -8.52 33.48 -7.03
N GLY A 239 -8.28 32.96 -5.81
CA GLY A 239 -9.29 32.92 -4.76
C GLY A 239 -9.74 34.32 -4.34
N ARG A 240 -8.82 35.30 -4.29
CA ARG A 240 -9.17 36.72 -4.07
C ARG A 240 -9.98 37.30 -5.24
N ALA A 241 -9.62 37.00 -6.47
CA ALA A 241 -10.33 37.48 -7.65
C ALA A 241 -11.75 36.88 -7.77
N ARG A 242 -11.93 35.62 -7.40
CA ARG A 242 -13.25 34.96 -7.33
C ARG A 242 -14.15 35.58 -6.27
N GLY A 243 -13.58 35.95 -5.15
CA GLY A 243 -14.35 36.50 -4.00
C GLY A 243 -15.32 35.48 -3.40
N GLY A 244 -16.06 35.94 -2.37
CA GLY A 244 -17.06 35.12 -1.68
C GLY A 244 -16.46 34.12 -0.67
N GLY A 245 -17.28 33.69 0.27
CA GLY A 245 -17.00 32.86 1.44
C GLY A 245 -15.77 31.95 1.40
N ARG A 246 -15.92 30.74 0.87
CA ARG A 246 -14.86 29.72 0.91
C ARG A 246 -13.67 30.05 -0.01
N ALA A 247 -13.87 30.65 -1.19
CA ALA A 247 -12.77 30.99 -2.08
C ALA A 247 -11.82 32.01 -1.46
N LEU A 248 -12.36 33.02 -0.77
CA LEU A 248 -11.56 33.98 -0.03
C LEU A 248 -10.83 33.33 1.16
N ARG A 249 -11.51 32.45 1.91
CA ARG A 249 -10.90 31.68 3.02
C ARG A 249 -9.76 30.78 2.54
N GLN A 250 -9.90 30.13 1.38
CA GLN A 250 -8.80 29.39 0.74
C GLN A 250 -7.63 30.32 0.43
N ALA A 251 -7.88 31.47 -0.21
CA ALA A 251 -6.84 32.43 -0.58
C ALA A 251 -6.07 32.94 0.67
N GLU A 252 -6.76 33.26 1.73
CA GLU A 252 -6.14 33.70 3.00
C GLU A 252 -5.29 32.59 3.65
N CYS A 253 -5.80 31.37 3.66
CA CYS A 253 -5.07 30.19 4.15
C CYS A 253 -3.80 29.94 3.34
N ILE A 254 -3.90 29.90 2.01
CA ILE A 254 -2.77 29.68 1.10
C ILE A 254 -1.72 30.78 1.24
N GLU A 255 -2.15 32.03 1.42
CA GLU A 255 -1.22 33.15 1.64
C GLU A 255 -0.49 33.03 3.00
N ARG A 256 -1.14 32.51 4.04
CA ARG A 256 -0.44 32.19 5.31
C ARG A 256 0.59 31.06 5.12
N LEU A 257 0.22 29.97 4.43
CA LEU A 257 1.12 28.85 4.11
C LEU A 257 2.30 29.28 3.24
N ARG A 258 2.10 30.26 2.38
CA ARG A 258 3.17 30.86 1.58
C ARG A 258 4.17 31.64 2.41
N LYS A 259 3.73 32.26 3.53
CA LYS A 259 4.55 33.14 4.38
C LYS A 259 5.17 32.44 5.58
N GLY A 260 4.64 31.28 6.01
CA GLY A 260 5.08 30.60 7.21
C GLY A 260 4.42 29.24 7.42
N PRO A 261 4.60 28.68 8.63
CA PRO A 261 3.98 27.41 8.98
C PRO A 261 2.46 27.55 9.15
N PRO A 262 1.70 26.43 9.07
CA PRO A 262 0.29 26.37 9.41
C PRO A 262 -0.01 26.97 10.79
N GLN A 263 -1.08 27.76 10.90
CA GLN A 263 -1.47 28.43 12.14
C GLN A 263 -2.82 27.93 12.69
N THR A 264 -3.65 27.32 11.84
CA THR A 264 -4.98 26.82 12.19
C THR A 264 -5.13 25.36 11.77
N ALA A 265 -6.14 24.67 12.32
CA ALA A 265 -6.45 23.30 11.91
C ALA A 265 -6.79 23.23 10.41
N TYR A 266 -7.44 24.24 9.86
CA TYR A 266 -7.71 24.34 8.43
C TYR A 266 -6.40 24.51 7.62
N ASP A 267 -5.46 25.33 8.09
CA ASP A 267 -4.16 25.47 7.43
C ASP A 267 -3.40 24.13 7.38
N VAL A 268 -3.47 23.33 8.46
CA VAL A 268 -2.86 21.99 8.50
C VAL A 268 -3.48 21.07 7.45
N MET A 269 -4.82 21.02 7.39
CA MET A 269 -5.53 20.20 6.37
C MET A 269 -5.17 20.66 4.96
N GLN A 270 -5.11 21.96 4.71
CA GLN A 270 -4.73 22.54 3.43
C GLN A 270 -3.28 22.23 3.06
N PHE A 271 -2.36 22.28 4.02
CA PHE A 271 -0.95 21.93 3.84
C PHE A 271 -0.80 20.45 3.46
N ILE A 272 -1.46 19.54 4.19
CA ILE A 272 -1.44 18.09 3.89
C ILE A 272 -1.98 17.83 2.49
N TYR A 273 -3.09 18.47 2.12
CA TYR A 273 -3.70 18.36 0.81
C TYR A 273 -2.75 18.85 -0.31
N LEU A 274 -2.18 20.04 -0.16
CA LEU A 274 -1.25 20.62 -1.14
C LEU A 274 0.02 19.78 -1.26
N TYR A 275 0.58 19.31 -0.15
CA TYR A 275 1.73 18.42 -0.15
C TYR A 275 1.44 17.14 -0.97
N PHE A 276 0.29 16.52 -0.72
CA PHE A 276 -0.14 15.34 -1.47
C PHE A 276 -0.27 15.65 -2.97
N VAL A 277 -0.93 16.73 -3.35
CA VAL A 277 -1.11 17.10 -4.75
C VAL A 277 0.24 17.37 -5.43
N LEU A 278 1.12 18.12 -4.79
CA LEU A 278 2.46 18.43 -5.29
C LEU A 278 3.28 17.15 -5.49
N SER A 279 3.28 16.23 -4.52
CA SER A 279 4.02 14.97 -4.60
C SER A 279 3.39 14.01 -5.62
N GLU A 280 2.10 13.72 -5.50
CA GLU A 280 1.49 12.64 -6.29
C GLU A 280 1.03 13.09 -7.68
N HIS A 281 0.50 14.32 -7.83
CA HIS A 281 -0.04 14.79 -9.10
C HIS A 281 0.95 15.61 -9.92
N PHE A 282 1.76 16.47 -9.30
CA PHE A 282 2.76 17.27 -10.01
C PHE A 282 4.06 16.53 -10.29
N GLU A 283 4.63 15.82 -9.31
CA GLU A 283 5.91 15.14 -9.51
C GLU A 283 5.83 13.63 -9.76
N GLY A 284 4.66 13.01 -9.56
CA GLY A 284 4.44 11.59 -9.84
C GLY A 284 5.09 10.64 -8.82
N VAL A 285 5.21 11.08 -7.56
CA VAL A 285 5.71 10.28 -6.44
C VAL A 285 4.59 10.08 -5.42
N GLN A 286 4.31 8.83 -5.05
CA GLN A 286 3.16 8.51 -4.21
C GLN A 286 3.38 8.92 -2.75
N ALA A 287 2.67 9.97 -2.30
CA ALA A 287 2.59 10.32 -0.89
C ALA A 287 1.54 9.47 -0.18
N ARG A 288 1.93 8.79 0.88
CA ARG A 288 1.06 7.94 1.69
C ARG A 288 1.12 8.36 3.15
N SER A 289 0.01 8.10 3.86
CA SER A 289 -0.24 8.52 5.24
C SER A 289 -0.55 10.01 5.41
N LEU A 290 -1.81 10.25 5.80
CA LEU A 290 -2.31 11.58 6.13
C LEU A 290 -2.02 11.94 7.61
N SER A 291 -1.05 11.30 8.24
CA SER A 291 -0.60 11.46 9.64
C SER A 291 -1.34 10.61 10.67
N ILE A 292 -1.00 10.82 11.96
CA ILE A 292 -1.83 10.47 13.13
C ILE A 292 -2.77 11.68 13.32
N ILE A 293 -3.87 11.66 12.61
CA ILE A 293 -4.65 12.86 12.29
C ILE A 293 -5.25 13.57 13.52
N ASP A 294 -5.72 12.84 14.51
CA ASP A 294 -6.28 13.40 15.75
C ASP A 294 -5.18 14.03 16.62
N HIS A 295 -3.97 13.46 16.63
CA HIS A 295 -2.81 14.06 17.27
C HIS A 295 -2.35 15.31 16.52
N THR A 296 -2.19 15.22 15.21
CA THR A 296 -1.67 16.29 14.35
C THR A 296 -2.57 17.52 14.36
N LEU A 297 -3.89 17.35 14.32
CA LEU A 297 -4.85 18.46 14.29
C LEU A 297 -5.20 19.03 15.68
N TRP A 298 -5.07 18.22 16.75
CA TRP A 298 -5.55 18.60 18.09
C TRP A 298 -5.00 19.92 18.62
N PRO A 299 -3.69 20.22 18.58
CA PRO A 299 -3.17 21.48 19.11
C PRO A 299 -3.76 22.71 18.40
N TYR A 300 -3.93 22.65 17.10
CA TYR A 300 -4.50 23.71 16.28
C TYR A 300 -6.01 23.86 16.52
N TYR A 301 -6.76 22.76 16.42
CA TYR A 301 -8.21 22.75 16.67
C TYR A 301 -8.58 23.34 18.04
N ARG A 302 -7.89 22.90 19.09
CA ARG A 302 -8.11 23.41 20.45
C ARG A 302 -7.82 24.91 20.55
N ALA A 303 -6.73 25.37 19.94
CA ALA A 303 -6.36 26.77 19.93
C ALA A 303 -7.33 27.62 19.09
N ASP A 304 -7.85 27.09 18.00
CA ASP A 304 -8.83 27.77 17.15
C ASP A 304 -10.16 27.97 17.87
N LEU A 305 -10.66 26.92 18.54
CA LEU A 305 -11.88 27.01 19.33
C LEU A 305 -11.72 28.01 20.48
N ALA A 306 -10.60 27.95 21.21
CA ALA A 306 -10.34 28.84 22.33
C ALA A 306 -10.23 30.31 21.90
N ALA A 307 -9.72 30.59 20.73
CA ALA A 307 -9.58 31.93 20.15
C ALA A 307 -10.81 32.39 19.34
N GLY A 308 -11.84 31.55 19.20
CA GLY A 308 -13.02 31.85 18.38
C GLY A 308 -12.72 31.99 16.87
N ARG A 309 -11.61 31.40 16.38
CA ARG A 309 -11.25 31.43 14.96
C ARG A 309 -12.08 30.47 14.13
N THR A 310 -12.62 29.41 14.74
CA THR A 310 -13.54 28.45 14.15
C THR A 310 -14.58 28.00 15.18
N THR A 311 -15.62 27.34 14.70
CA THR A 311 -16.59 26.60 15.53
C THR A 311 -16.44 25.10 15.25
N GLU A 312 -16.96 24.24 16.15
CA GLU A 312 -16.99 22.81 15.88
C GLU A 312 -17.77 22.48 14.60
N ALA A 313 -18.86 23.20 14.32
CA ALA A 313 -19.66 23.01 13.11
C ALA A 313 -18.84 23.32 11.83
N GLU A 314 -18.13 24.45 11.82
CA GLU A 314 -17.26 24.82 10.70
C GLU A 314 -16.10 23.82 10.52
N PHE A 315 -15.45 23.41 11.60
CA PHE A 315 -14.41 22.39 11.54
C PHE A 315 -14.95 21.07 10.98
N ARG A 316 -16.13 20.61 11.41
CA ARG A 316 -16.77 19.39 10.89
C ARG A 316 -17.02 19.48 9.37
N GLU A 317 -17.45 20.63 8.90
CA GLU A 317 -17.62 20.90 7.47
C GLU A 317 -16.29 20.84 6.72
N GLN A 318 -15.27 21.57 7.19
CA GLN A 318 -13.93 21.56 6.58
C GLN A 318 -13.32 20.16 6.58
N PHE A 319 -13.48 19.41 7.65
CA PHE A 319 -12.97 18.04 7.75
C PHE A 319 -13.75 17.07 6.85
N ALA A 320 -15.06 17.23 6.70
CA ALA A 320 -15.85 16.47 5.73
C ALA A 320 -15.37 16.71 4.28
N HIS A 321 -15.13 17.98 3.92
CA HIS A 321 -14.56 18.32 2.62
C HIS A 321 -13.14 17.74 2.45
N PHE A 322 -12.32 17.74 3.50
CA PHE A 322 -11.01 17.08 3.48
C PHE A 322 -11.14 15.59 3.21
N LEU A 323 -12.07 14.89 3.86
CA LEU A 323 -12.33 13.46 3.59
C LEU A 323 -12.84 13.24 2.16
N TRP A 324 -13.71 14.11 1.65
CA TRP A 324 -14.24 13.99 0.29
C TRP A 324 -13.16 14.12 -0.80
N GLN A 325 -12.08 14.88 -0.55
CA GLN A 325 -10.95 14.91 -1.49
C GLN A 325 -10.43 13.49 -1.73
N TRP A 326 -10.19 12.75 -0.65
CA TRP A 326 -9.66 11.39 -0.71
C TRP A 326 -10.68 10.38 -1.24
N GLY A 327 -11.95 10.59 -0.95
CA GLY A 327 -13.07 9.78 -1.47
C GLY A 327 -13.30 9.95 -2.96
N SER A 328 -12.94 11.09 -3.52
CA SER A 328 -13.20 11.45 -4.93
C SER A 328 -12.00 11.21 -5.84
N ILE A 329 -10.78 11.20 -5.29
CA ILE A 329 -9.58 10.82 -6.05
C ILE A 329 -9.73 9.38 -6.54
N ASP A 330 -9.55 9.14 -7.83
CA ASP A 330 -9.49 7.79 -8.39
C ASP A 330 -8.17 7.10 -7.97
N ASN A 331 -8.08 6.78 -6.69
CA ASN A 331 -6.99 6.04 -6.09
C ASN A 331 -7.55 4.75 -5.50
N TYR A 332 -7.50 3.69 -6.27
CA TYR A 332 -8.00 2.37 -5.88
C TYR A 332 -7.52 1.90 -4.50
N TRP A 333 -6.26 2.22 -4.15
CA TRP A 333 -5.65 1.78 -2.88
C TRP A 333 -6.07 2.63 -1.68
N GLY A 334 -6.69 3.80 -1.89
CA GLY A 334 -7.06 4.76 -0.86
C GLY A 334 -5.86 5.37 -0.10
N GLN A 335 -6.13 6.39 0.71
CA GLN A 335 -5.13 7.01 1.58
C GLN A 335 -5.27 6.48 3.00
N PRO A 336 -4.17 6.04 3.66
CA PRO A 336 -4.20 5.66 5.06
C PRO A 336 -4.19 6.88 5.98
N VAL A 337 -5.00 6.81 7.04
CA VAL A 337 -5.05 7.74 8.16
C VAL A 337 -4.86 6.94 9.44
N THR A 338 -3.90 7.31 10.26
CA THR A 338 -3.69 6.69 11.58
C THR A 338 -4.36 7.53 12.65
N MET A 339 -4.88 6.92 13.72
CA MET A 339 -5.46 7.60 14.88
C MET A 339 -4.96 6.99 16.18
N GLY A 340 -4.87 7.84 17.20
CA GLY A 340 -4.56 7.45 18.57
C GLY A 340 -3.12 6.97 18.77
N GLY A 341 -2.95 6.19 19.82
CA GLY A 341 -1.66 5.69 20.28
C GLY A 341 -1.40 6.01 21.74
N THR A 342 -0.17 5.78 22.18
CA THR A 342 0.27 5.95 23.57
C THR A 342 1.42 6.95 23.66
N LYS A 343 1.31 7.94 24.55
CA LYS A 343 2.38 8.91 24.85
C LYS A 343 3.56 8.26 25.56
N ALA A 344 4.65 9.03 25.71
CA ALA A 344 5.83 8.59 26.43
C ALA A 344 5.56 8.26 27.90
N ASP A 345 4.62 8.97 28.52
CA ASP A 345 4.21 8.77 29.92
C ASP A 345 3.21 7.61 30.12
N GLY A 346 2.87 6.88 29.04
CA GLY A 346 1.90 5.78 29.07
C GLY A 346 0.43 6.19 28.99
N THR A 347 0.12 7.49 28.94
CA THR A 347 -1.27 7.96 28.74
C THR A 347 -1.68 7.88 27.28
N THR A 348 -3.00 7.92 27.02
CA THR A 348 -3.51 7.83 25.64
C THR A 348 -3.26 9.09 24.83
N GLU A 349 -2.99 8.93 23.53
CA GLU A 349 -2.99 10.03 22.54
C GLU A 349 -4.41 10.39 22.05
N TYR A 350 -5.39 9.49 22.21
CA TYR A 350 -6.78 9.84 21.91
C TYR A 350 -7.25 11.04 22.71
N ASN A 351 -7.98 11.94 22.07
CA ASN A 351 -8.39 13.22 22.62
C ASN A 351 -9.83 13.56 22.17
N PRO A 352 -10.43 14.67 22.65
CA PRO A 352 -11.80 15.03 22.26
C PRO A 352 -12.02 15.13 20.74
N LEU A 353 -11.03 15.57 19.98
CA LEU A 353 -11.12 15.63 18.52
C LEU A 353 -11.25 14.25 17.88
N SER A 354 -10.72 13.20 18.49
CA SER A 354 -10.85 11.83 17.98
C SER A 354 -12.33 11.41 17.82
N TYR A 355 -13.19 11.83 18.75
CA TYR A 355 -14.64 11.57 18.65
C TYR A 355 -15.29 12.34 17.50
N VAL A 356 -14.91 13.61 17.31
CA VAL A 356 -15.40 14.47 16.22
C VAL A 356 -15.02 13.86 14.86
N ILE A 357 -13.76 13.43 14.72
CA ILE A 357 -13.24 12.80 13.49
C ILE A 357 -14.03 11.53 13.16
N LEU A 358 -14.23 10.63 14.14
CA LEU A 358 -15.01 9.41 13.93
C LEU A 358 -16.47 9.70 13.57
N ASP A 359 -17.08 10.72 14.16
CA ASP A 359 -18.45 11.15 13.82
C ASP A 359 -18.57 11.64 12.38
N VAL A 360 -17.62 12.47 11.93
CA VAL A 360 -17.63 12.98 10.55
C VAL A 360 -17.39 11.84 9.57
N MET A 361 -16.41 10.96 9.87
CA MET A 361 -16.13 9.79 9.04
C MET A 361 -17.35 8.86 8.89
N ASP A 362 -18.05 8.58 9.99
CA ASP A 362 -19.25 7.72 9.98
C ASP A 362 -20.37 8.32 9.11
N LYS A 363 -20.59 9.64 9.22
CA LYS A 363 -21.60 10.37 8.43
C LYS A 363 -21.24 10.45 6.96
N CYS A 364 -19.97 10.65 6.60
CA CYS A 364 -19.54 10.72 5.21
C CYS A 364 -19.63 9.36 4.51
N ALA A 365 -19.52 8.26 5.23
CA ALA A 365 -19.65 6.89 4.72
C ALA A 365 -18.82 6.58 3.45
N LEU A 366 -17.65 7.19 3.32
CA LEU A 366 -16.74 7.03 2.17
C LEU A 366 -15.96 5.71 2.27
N THR A 367 -15.53 5.17 1.14
CA THR A 367 -14.65 3.98 1.09
C THR A 367 -13.19 4.33 1.43
N THR A 368 -12.80 5.57 1.25
CA THR A 368 -11.48 6.13 1.53
C THR A 368 -11.63 7.56 2.07
N PRO A 369 -10.74 8.06 2.94
CA PRO A 369 -9.52 7.42 3.42
C PRO A 369 -9.80 6.23 4.34
N LYS A 370 -8.84 5.31 4.41
CA LYS A 370 -8.90 4.16 5.32
C LYS A 370 -8.31 4.54 6.68
N PHE A 371 -9.11 4.37 7.71
CA PHE A 371 -8.75 4.71 9.07
C PHE A 371 -8.15 3.51 9.80
N HIS A 372 -7.00 3.70 10.41
CA HIS A 372 -6.25 2.72 11.17
C HIS A 372 -6.13 3.19 12.61
N LEU A 373 -6.83 2.53 13.53
CA LEU A 373 -6.83 2.89 14.95
C LEU A 373 -5.78 2.09 15.70
N LYS A 374 -4.87 2.77 16.39
CA LYS A 374 -3.91 2.14 17.30
C LYS A 374 -4.63 1.73 18.57
N ILE A 375 -4.67 0.45 18.84
CA ILE A 375 -5.34 -0.13 20.02
C ILE A 375 -4.28 -0.59 21.03
N ALA A 376 -4.44 -0.08 22.27
CA ALA A 376 -3.61 -0.39 23.42
C ALA A 376 -4.49 -0.49 24.67
N PRO A 377 -3.98 -1.00 25.80
CA PRO A 377 -4.75 -1.12 27.05
C PRO A 377 -5.33 0.22 27.55
N ASN A 378 -4.70 1.34 27.19
CA ASN A 378 -5.15 2.71 27.53
C ASN A 378 -6.11 3.34 26.51
N THR A 379 -6.53 2.60 25.47
CA THR A 379 -7.51 3.09 24.49
C THR A 379 -8.85 3.36 25.18
N PRO A 380 -9.41 4.58 25.08
CA PRO A 380 -10.69 4.90 25.71
C PRO A 380 -11.82 3.98 25.20
N LYS A 381 -12.59 3.40 26.13
CA LYS A 381 -13.70 2.50 25.77
C LYS A 381 -14.66 3.13 24.76
N GLY A 382 -15.01 4.43 24.95
CA GLY A 382 -15.91 5.12 24.03
C GLY A 382 -15.40 5.17 22.60
N ILE A 383 -14.09 5.37 22.39
CA ILE A 383 -13.45 5.32 21.06
C ILE A 383 -13.51 3.90 20.49
N LEU A 384 -13.06 2.90 21.27
CA LEU A 384 -12.99 1.52 20.80
C LEU A 384 -14.38 0.99 20.41
N TYR A 385 -15.39 1.14 21.28
CA TYR A 385 -16.71 0.59 21.00
C TYR A 385 -17.42 1.33 19.88
N LYS A 386 -17.23 2.67 19.76
CA LYS A 386 -17.71 3.43 18.60
C LYS A 386 -17.07 2.93 17.32
N ALA A 387 -15.76 2.72 17.29
CA ALA A 387 -15.05 2.21 16.12
C ALA A 387 -15.48 0.78 15.74
N LEU A 388 -15.68 -0.11 16.72
CA LEU A 388 -16.20 -1.46 16.48
C LEU A 388 -17.63 -1.43 15.93
N ASP A 389 -18.50 -0.55 16.46
CA ASP A 389 -19.84 -0.34 15.92
C ASP A 389 -19.82 0.17 14.47
N MET A 390 -18.90 1.10 14.15
CA MET A 390 -18.70 1.57 12.79
C MET A 390 -18.19 0.45 11.87
N ALA A 391 -17.25 -0.38 12.35
CA ALA A 391 -16.71 -1.50 11.58
C ALA A 391 -17.77 -2.54 11.24
N ARG A 392 -18.65 -2.94 12.19
CA ARG A 392 -19.77 -3.85 11.91
C ARG A 392 -20.83 -3.25 10.98
N ARG A 393 -20.82 -1.94 10.77
CA ARG A 393 -21.64 -1.21 9.77
C ARG A 393 -20.85 -0.87 8.51
N HIS A 394 -19.80 -1.63 8.20
CA HIS A 394 -19.00 -1.58 6.96
C HIS A 394 -18.18 -0.29 6.74
N ARG A 395 -17.88 0.48 7.79
CA ARG A 395 -17.01 1.64 7.65
C ARG A 395 -15.54 1.22 7.44
N PRO A 396 -14.70 2.01 6.71
CA PRO A 396 -13.33 1.64 6.32
C PRO A 396 -12.34 1.76 7.50
N LEU A 397 -12.52 0.91 8.50
CA LEU A 397 -11.71 0.86 9.71
C LEU A 397 -10.85 -0.40 9.78
N SER A 398 -9.63 -0.26 10.29
CA SER A 398 -8.79 -1.36 10.74
C SER A 398 -8.25 -1.07 12.14
N PHE A 399 -7.99 -2.10 12.89
CA PHE A 399 -7.52 -2.01 14.27
C PHE A 399 -6.10 -2.53 14.35
N ILE A 400 -5.18 -1.72 14.89
CA ILE A 400 -3.75 -2.02 14.99
C ILE A 400 -3.41 -2.27 16.44
N GLY A 401 -2.83 -3.43 16.76
CA GLY A 401 -2.20 -3.69 18.05
C GLY A 401 -0.94 -2.84 18.20
N GLU A 402 -1.01 -1.77 18.98
CA GLU A 402 0.11 -0.86 19.13
C GLU A 402 1.34 -1.56 19.74
N LEU A 403 1.13 -2.33 20.80
CA LEU A 403 2.23 -2.99 21.53
C LEU A 403 2.99 -4.02 20.68
N PRO A 404 2.34 -4.96 19.96
CA PRO A 404 3.09 -5.90 19.11
C PRO A 404 3.83 -5.22 17.96
N VAL A 405 3.26 -4.18 17.34
CA VAL A 405 3.95 -3.43 16.28
C VAL A 405 5.19 -2.71 16.84
N ARG A 406 5.06 -2.05 17.99
CA ARG A 406 6.19 -1.39 18.66
C ARG A 406 7.29 -2.38 19.02
N ALA A 407 6.93 -3.54 19.60
CA ALA A 407 7.90 -4.57 19.96
C ALA A 407 8.73 -5.06 18.78
N VAL A 408 8.12 -5.18 17.58
CA VAL A 408 8.85 -5.56 16.36
C VAL A 408 9.73 -4.42 15.86
N LEU A 409 9.26 -3.17 15.88
CA LEU A 409 10.07 -2.03 15.49
C LEU A 409 11.28 -1.84 16.41
N GLU A 410 11.10 -1.96 17.72
CA GLU A 410 12.19 -1.91 18.71
C GLU A 410 13.17 -3.08 18.51
N HIS A 411 12.68 -4.29 18.23
CA HIS A 411 13.51 -5.45 17.87
C HIS A 411 14.36 -5.20 16.59
N LEU A 412 13.85 -4.42 15.65
CA LEU A 412 14.58 -3.98 14.45
C LEU A 412 15.59 -2.87 14.73
N GLY A 413 15.67 -2.38 15.97
CA GLY A 413 16.62 -1.34 16.39
C GLY A 413 16.12 0.09 16.25
N TYR A 414 14.81 0.30 16.02
CA TYR A 414 14.24 1.65 16.05
C TYR A 414 14.16 2.18 17.49
N PRO A 415 14.46 3.48 17.74
CA PRO A 415 14.25 4.08 19.04
C PRO A 415 12.80 3.96 19.48
N ALA A 416 12.56 3.78 20.79
CA ALA A 416 11.20 3.61 21.34
C ALA A 416 10.27 4.77 20.98
N ASP A 417 10.80 6.01 20.90
CA ASP A 417 10.04 7.19 20.49
C ASP A 417 9.60 7.14 19.02
N ASP A 418 10.49 6.69 18.12
CA ASP A 418 10.14 6.49 16.73
C ASP A 418 9.15 5.33 16.59
N ALA A 419 9.37 4.23 17.31
CA ALA A 419 8.47 3.07 17.32
C ALA A 419 7.05 3.43 17.78
N ARG A 420 6.87 4.35 18.76
CA ARG A 420 5.53 4.83 19.17
C ARG A 420 4.84 5.66 18.09
N ARG A 421 5.60 6.43 17.32
CA ARG A 421 5.08 7.33 16.28
C ARG A 421 4.84 6.64 14.94
N PHE A 422 4.90 5.30 14.88
CA PHE A 422 4.63 4.60 13.63
C PHE A 422 3.30 4.99 13.03
N VAL A 423 3.22 4.97 11.72
CA VAL A 423 2.00 5.16 10.91
C VAL A 423 1.87 4.04 9.89
N THR A 424 0.69 3.87 9.36
CA THR A 424 0.47 2.99 8.21
C THR A 424 0.78 3.72 6.91
N LYS A 425 1.37 3.04 5.94
CA LYS A 425 1.78 3.64 4.66
C LYS A 425 1.08 3.05 3.43
N GLY A 426 0.37 2.01 3.55
CA GLY A 426 -0.30 1.35 2.44
C GLY A 426 -1.56 0.66 2.89
N CYS A 427 -1.60 -0.67 2.70
CA CYS A 427 -2.73 -1.48 3.11
C CYS A 427 -2.64 -1.86 4.59
N TYR A 428 -1.49 -2.42 4.98
CA TYR A 428 -1.20 -2.93 6.33
C TYR A 428 0.20 -2.58 6.80
N GLU A 429 1.04 -2.14 5.89
CA GLU A 429 2.43 -1.85 6.15
C GLU A 429 2.54 -0.65 7.09
N PHE A 430 3.47 -0.71 8.01
CA PHE A 430 3.77 0.37 8.92
C PHE A 430 5.24 0.80 8.80
N CYS A 431 5.48 2.03 9.18
CA CYS A 431 6.81 2.62 9.21
C CYS A 431 6.89 3.66 10.31
N THR A 432 8.09 3.93 10.72
CA THR A 432 8.37 5.05 11.61
C THR A 432 8.61 6.32 10.81
N PRO A 433 8.41 7.51 11.37
CA PRO A 433 8.98 8.72 10.81
C PRO A 433 10.47 8.54 10.49
N GLU A 434 11.01 9.22 9.52
CA GLU A 434 12.42 9.12 9.07
C GLU A 434 12.89 7.78 8.47
N SER A 435 12.10 6.71 8.52
CA SER A 435 12.36 5.45 7.80
C SER A 435 11.29 5.14 6.78
N GLY A 436 10.55 6.17 6.41
CA GLY A 436 9.22 6.02 5.87
C GLY A 436 9.12 5.55 4.44
N ASN A 437 10.17 5.61 3.67
CA ASN A 437 10.09 5.33 2.25
C ASN A 437 10.31 3.84 2.02
N GLY A 438 9.23 3.08 2.18
CA GLY A 438 9.25 1.64 1.97
C GLY A 438 8.73 1.27 0.60
N LEU A 439 9.43 0.42 -0.10
CA LEU A 439 8.91 -0.32 -1.22
C LEU A 439 8.22 -1.58 -0.74
N GLY A 440 7.09 -1.91 -1.32
CA GLY A 440 6.38 -3.15 -1.08
C GLY A 440 5.66 -3.52 -2.35
N GLY A 441 6.29 -4.26 -3.24
CA GLY A 441 5.68 -4.55 -4.54
C GLY A 441 6.14 -5.86 -5.18
N GLY A 442 6.88 -6.69 -4.44
CA GLY A 442 7.27 -8.03 -4.90
C GLY A 442 6.50 -9.10 -4.14
N HIS A 443 5.61 -9.81 -4.83
CA HIS A 443 4.77 -10.86 -4.26
C HIS A 443 5.23 -12.22 -4.77
N VAL A 444 5.75 -13.06 -3.88
CA VAL A 444 6.19 -14.42 -4.19
C VAL A 444 4.99 -15.36 -4.11
N ASN A 445 4.71 -16.09 -5.18
CA ASN A 445 3.62 -17.08 -5.23
C ASN A 445 4.09 -18.43 -4.67
N LEU A 446 3.73 -18.74 -3.45
CA LEU A 446 4.11 -19.97 -2.76
C LEU A 446 3.46 -21.22 -3.38
N LEU A 447 2.27 -21.09 -3.95
CA LEU A 447 1.58 -22.18 -4.65
C LEU A 447 2.20 -22.53 -6.00
N LYS A 448 2.73 -21.53 -6.71
CA LYS A 448 3.45 -21.80 -7.98
C LYS A 448 4.67 -22.69 -7.76
N VAL A 449 5.29 -22.62 -6.59
CA VAL A 449 6.37 -23.52 -6.22
C VAL A 449 5.88 -24.97 -6.15
N VAL A 450 4.73 -25.23 -5.50
CA VAL A 450 4.10 -26.55 -5.45
C VAL A 450 3.74 -27.05 -6.86
N GLU A 451 3.10 -26.19 -7.67
CA GLU A 451 2.73 -26.51 -9.05
C GLU A 451 3.94 -26.96 -9.89
N LEU A 452 5.03 -26.18 -9.84
CA LEU A 452 6.25 -26.48 -10.60
C LEU A 452 6.93 -27.78 -10.12
N MET A 453 6.92 -28.05 -8.81
CA MET A 453 7.47 -29.31 -8.26
C MET A 453 6.65 -30.51 -8.72
N LEU A 454 5.34 -30.41 -8.73
CA LEU A 454 4.46 -31.49 -9.21
C LEU A 454 4.56 -31.68 -10.72
N ALA A 455 4.78 -30.62 -11.50
CA ALA A 455 5.07 -30.71 -12.92
C ALA A 455 6.41 -31.41 -13.17
N ASP A 456 7.46 -31.08 -12.42
CA ASP A 456 8.75 -31.75 -12.50
C ASP A 456 8.63 -33.25 -12.13
N ALA A 457 7.82 -33.58 -11.14
CA ALA A 457 7.58 -34.98 -10.74
C ALA A 457 6.82 -35.75 -11.79
N LYS A 458 5.81 -35.15 -12.43
CA LYS A 458 5.10 -35.74 -13.57
C LYS A 458 6.06 -36.04 -14.73
N ASP A 459 6.97 -35.13 -15.01
CA ASP A 459 7.94 -35.22 -16.10
C ASP A 459 9.18 -36.07 -15.72
N GLY A 460 9.23 -36.69 -14.55
CA GLY A 460 10.35 -37.50 -14.07
C GLY A 460 11.62 -36.72 -13.72
N LYS A 461 11.53 -35.40 -13.60
CA LYS A 461 12.65 -34.49 -13.24
C LYS A 461 12.86 -34.35 -11.76
N PHE A 462 11.87 -34.75 -10.96
CA PHE A 462 11.90 -34.66 -9.49
C PHE A 462 11.25 -35.88 -8.85
N ALA A 463 11.87 -36.40 -7.82
CA ALA A 463 11.30 -37.42 -6.93
C ALA A 463 11.71 -37.15 -5.49
N ALA A 464 10.88 -37.56 -4.54
CA ALA A 464 11.15 -37.49 -3.11
C ALA A 464 10.72 -38.80 -2.45
N ALA A 465 11.61 -39.38 -1.67
CA ALA A 465 11.39 -40.69 -1.03
C ALA A 465 10.33 -40.63 0.07
N ASP A 466 10.23 -39.50 0.75
CA ASP A 466 9.30 -39.24 1.84
C ASP A 466 8.86 -37.79 1.83
N PHE A 467 7.92 -37.46 2.74
CA PHE A 467 7.39 -36.09 2.85
C PHE A 467 8.44 -35.07 3.31
N ASP A 468 9.38 -35.46 4.16
CA ASP A 468 10.41 -34.54 4.66
C ASP A 468 11.36 -34.14 3.51
N ALA A 469 11.72 -35.06 2.62
CA ALA A 469 12.48 -34.75 1.42
C ALA A 469 11.69 -33.83 0.45
N PHE A 470 10.39 -34.07 0.28
CA PHE A 470 9.52 -33.21 -0.52
C PHE A 470 9.44 -31.80 0.07
N LYS A 471 9.18 -31.69 1.38
CA LYS A 471 9.09 -30.43 2.13
C LYS A 471 10.41 -29.65 2.07
N ALA A 472 11.54 -30.33 2.26
CA ALA A 472 12.86 -29.69 2.20
C ALA A 472 13.12 -29.06 0.82
N GLU A 473 12.76 -29.75 -0.26
CA GLU A 473 12.88 -29.20 -1.61
C GLU A 473 11.92 -28.03 -1.86
N TYR A 474 10.67 -28.11 -1.36
CA TYR A 474 9.73 -27.01 -1.39
C TYR A 474 10.29 -25.76 -0.70
N LEU A 475 10.78 -25.90 0.53
CA LEU A 475 11.37 -24.80 1.28
C LEU A 475 12.60 -24.21 0.58
N ARG A 476 13.42 -25.04 -0.04
CA ARG A 476 14.57 -24.58 -0.83
C ARG A 476 14.13 -23.76 -2.05
N ARG A 477 13.12 -24.24 -2.82
CA ARG A 477 12.62 -23.54 -4.02
C ARG A 477 11.86 -22.26 -3.65
N ALA A 478 11.07 -22.27 -2.58
CA ALA A 478 10.37 -21.08 -2.09
C ALA A 478 11.35 -19.98 -1.63
N ALA A 479 12.39 -20.38 -0.89
CA ALA A 479 13.45 -19.47 -0.49
C ALA A 479 14.23 -18.91 -1.69
N SER A 480 14.52 -19.73 -2.69
CA SER A 480 15.15 -19.28 -3.94
C SER A 480 14.29 -18.27 -4.70
N ALA A 481 12.97 -18.47 -4.77
CA ALA A 481 12.06 -17.51 -5.40
C ALA A 481 12.02 -16.18 -4.65
N ALA A 482 12.02 -16.23 -3.32
CA ALA A 482 12.07 -15.02 -2.47
C ALA A 482 13.40 -14.27 -2.63
N ASP A 483 14.53 -15.00 -2.74
CA ASP A 483 15.85 -14.40 -2.96
C ASP A 483 15.96 -13.76 -4.36
N GLU A 484 15.37 -14.38 -5.39
CA GLU A 484 15.29 -13.77 -6.73
C GLU A 484 14.52 -12.44 -6.68
N VAL A 485 13.33 -12.42 -6.08
CA VAL A 485 12.52 -11.19 -5.94
C VAL A 485 13.27 -10.12 -5.16
N ARG A 486 13.91 -10.48 -4.06
CA ARG A 486 14.78 -9.59 -3.29
C ARG A 486 15.93 -9.03 -4.14
N GLY A 487 16.59 -9.90 -4.91
CA GLY A 487 17.67 -9.52 -5.81
C GLY A 487 17.26 -8.54 -6.90
N PHE A 488 16.06 -8.70 -7.46
CA PHE A 488 15.51 -7.75 -8.43
C PHE A 488 15.29 -6.36 -7.80
N PHE A 489 14.70 -6.29 -6.60
CA PHE A 489 14.56 -5.03 -5.89
C PHE A 489 15.89 -4.37 -5.59
N PHE A 490 16.89 -5.15 -5.15
CA PHE A 490 18.21 -4.61 -4.89
C PHE A 490 18.80 -3.88 -6.11
N VAL A 491 18.54 -4.37 -7.31
CA VAL A 491 18.94 -3.73 -8.56
C VAL A 491 18.10 -2.50 -8.86
N PHE A 492 16.78 -2.59 -8.79
CA PHE A 492 15.89 -1.46 -9.11
C PHE A 492 16.11 -0.26 -8.18
N GLU A 493 16.30 -0.53 -6.89
CA GLU A 493 16.52 0.50 -5.88
C GLU A 493 17.80 1.34 -6.11
N GLN A 494 18.80 0.78 -6.79
CA GLN A 494 20.01 1.51 -7.12
C GLN A 494 19.79 2.64 -8.13
N HIS A 495 18.66 2.62 -8.82
CA HIS A 495 18.32 3.54 -9.90
C HIS A 495 17.04 4.34 -9.64
N LEU A 496 16.51 4.35 -8.41
CA LEU A 496 15.28 5.08 -8.11
C LEU A 496 15.41 6.58 -8.40
N ASP A 497 16.49 7.19 -7.97
CA ASP A 497 16.78 8.62 -8.22
C ASP A 497 17.21 8.91 -9.67
N ASP A 498 17.67 7.90 -10.43
CA ASP A 498 17.90 8.01 -11.88
C ASP A 498 16.58 7.97 -12.66
N VAL A 499 15.52 7.40 -12.09
CA VAL A 499 14.21 7.23 -12.72
C VAL A 499 13.24 8.31 -12.25
N ASN A 500 13.02 8.41 -10.95
CA ASN A 500 11.98 9.25 -10.36
C ASN A 500 12.44 9.88 -9.03
N PRO A 501 13.41 10.83 -9.04
CA PRO A 501 13.84 11.51 -7.82
C PRO A 501 12.67 12.23 -7.14
N ALA A 502 12.58 12.14 -5.81
CA ALA A 502 11.46 12.64 -5.03
C ALA A 502 11.70 14.08 -4.56
N LEU A 503 11.32 15.07 -5.34
CA LEU A 503 11.56 16.49 -5.06
C LEU A 503 10.84 16.97 -3.77
N VAL A 504 9.53 16.78 -3.68
CA VAL A 504 8.74 17.29 -2.53
C VAL A 504 9.13 16.58 -1.23
N ALA A 505 9.41 15.28 -1.29
CA ALA A 505 9.83 14.53 -0.12
C ALA A 505 11.27 14.84 0.30
N SER A 506 12.15 15.06 -0.65
CA SER A 506 13.53 15.46 -0.40
C SER A 506 13.62 16.86 0.20
N LEU A 507 12.81 17.78 -0.28
CA LEU A 507 12.67 19.13 0.29
C LEU A 507 12.13 19.08 1.74
N ALA A 508 11.17 18.17 2.00
CA ALA A 508 10.58 17.96 3.31
C ALA A 508 11.51 17.19 4.27
N GLY A 509 12.48 16.42 3.76
CA GLY A 509 13.37 15.57 4.54
C GLY A 509 14.52 16.34 5.19
N GLU A 510 14.65 16.28 6.54
CA GLU A 510 15.78 16.87 7.24
C GLU A 510 17.10 16.22 6.83
N TYR A 511 17.15 14.90 6.78
CA TYR A 511 18.32 14.16 6.38
C TYR A 511 18.69 14.41 4.92
N SER A 512 17.72 14.44 4.01
CA SER A 512 17.90 14.79 2.60
C SER A 512 18.50 16.19 2.44
N ALA A 513 17.93 17.19 3.10
CA ALA A 513 18.43 18.56 3.05
C ALA A 513 19.89 18.68 3.53
N ARG A 514 20.26 17.96 4.59
CA ARG A 514 21.63 17.97 5.14
C ARG A 514 22.64 17.23 4.28
N THR A 515 22.24 16.13 3.66
CA THR A 515 23.17 15.24 2.94
C THR A 515 23.22 15.49 1.43
N GLY A 516 22.18 16.06 0.85
CA GLY A 516 21.99 16.17 -0.59
C GLY A 516 21.62 14.84 -1.27
N LEU A 517 21.05 13.91 -0.50
CA LEU A 517 20.61 12.60 -1.00
C LEU A 517 19.10 12.60 -1.18
N ASP A 518 18.64 11.96 -2.26
CA ASP A 518 17.22 11.79 -2.54
C ASP A 518 16.51 10.95 -1.48
N ALA A 519 15.31 11.35 -1.08
CA ALA A 519 14.53 10.71 -0.03
C ALA A 519 14.16 9.25 -0.34
N LEU A 520 13.90 8.91 -1.61
CA LEU A 520 13.60 7.52 -2.01
C LEU A 520 14.83 6.62 -2.02
N SER A 521 16.01 7.19 -2.27
CA SER A 521 17.26 6.43 -2.28
C SER A 521 17.82 6.29 -0.87
N CYS A 522 18.78 7.14 -0.49
CA CYS A 522 19.47 7.06 0.80
C CYS A 522 19.24 8.30 1.70
N GLY A 523 18.26 9.11 1.37
CA GLY A 523 17.98 10.41 2.01
C GLY A 523 17.21 10.30 3.34
N THR A 524 17.28 9.18 4.06
CA THR A 524 16.65 8.99 5.36
C THR A 524 17.66 8.56 6.43
N ARG A 525 17.43 9.00 7.68
CA ARG A 525 18.34 8.75 8.81
C ARG A 525 18.52 7.26 9.13
N THR A 526 17.44 6.51 9.11
CA THR A 526 17.42 5.09 9.51
C THR A 526 17.43 4.12 8.34
N GLY A 527 17.54 4.63 7.12
CA GLY A 527 17.46 3.87 5.88
C GLY A 527 16.02 3.49 5.51
N ASN A 528 15.81 3.30 4.23
CA ASN A 528 14.50 2.92 3.67
C ASN A 528 14.32 1.41 3.72
N ARG A 529 13.11 0.93 4.04
CA ARG A 529 12.79 -0.51 4.08
C ARG A 529 12.18 -0.96 2.76
N THR A 530 12.40 -2.24 2.43
CA THR A 530 11.83 -2.88 1.23
C THR A 530 11.07 -4.13 1.63
N GLY A 531 9.78 -4.21 1.29
CA GLY A 531 8.94 -5.35 1.58
C GLY A 531 9.04 -6.44 0.50
N VAL A 532 9.12 -7.70 0.92
CA VAL A 532 8.90 -8.88 0.08
C VAL A 532 7.66 -9.58 0.60
N CYS A 533 6.59 -9.58 -0.19
CA CYS A 533 5.28 -10.07 0.20
C CYS A 533 5.11 -11.55 -0.16
N LEU A 534 4.42 -12.30 0.69
CA LEU A 534 4.06 -13.69 0.43
C LEU A 534 2.63 -13.78 -0.10
N SER A 535 2.41 -14.62 -1.09
CA SER A 535 1.08 -14.88 -1.64
C SER A 535 0.72 -16.35 -1.52
N GLY A 536 -0.53 -16.62 -1.09
CA GLY A 536 -1.07 -17.97 -1.00
C GLY A 536 -0.51 -18.78 0.17
N PHE A 537 -0.14 -18.13 1.28
CA PHE A 537 0.49 -18.79 2.44
C PHE A 537 -0.36 -19.94 2.99
N GLY A 538 -1.62 -19.68 3.35
CA GLY A 538 -2.52 -20.69 3.91
C GLY A 538 -2.78 -21.85 2.94
N THR A 539 -3.08 -21.52 1.67
CA THR A 539 -3.32 -22.55 0.64
C THR A 539 -2.05 -23.39 0.36
N ALA A 540 -0.85 -22.80 0.49
CA ALA A 540 0.39 -23.56 0.33
C ALA A 540 0.59 -24.56 1.47
N VAL A 541 0.27 -24.18 2.72
CA VAL A 541 0.24 -25.13 3.85
C VAL A 541 -0.73 -26.27 3.59
N ASP A 542 -1.95 -25.96 3.15
CA ASP A 542 -2.98 -26.95 2.86
C ASP A 542 -2.56 -27.89 1.71
N ALA A 543 -1.97 -27.36 0.66
CA ALA A 543 -1.48 -28.13 -0.47
C ALA A 543 -0.34 -29.10 -0.08
N LEU A 544 0.58 -28.68 0.77
CA LEU A 544 1.65 -29.52 1.28
C LEU A 544 1.12 -30.67 2.16
N LEU A 545 0.15 -30.39 3.03
CA LEU A 545 -0.51 -31.41 3.84
C LEU A 545 -1.30 -32.40 2.99
N ALA A 546 -1.93 -31.94 1.91
CA ALA A 546 -2.60 -32.81 0.96
C ALA A 546 -1.61 -33.73 0.19
N VAL A 547 -0.44 -33.21 -0.19
CA VAL A 547 0.64 -34.04 -0.76
C VAL A 547 1.06 -35.11 0.27
N LYS A 548 1.26 -34.72 1.53
CA LYS A 548 1.62 -35.64 2.60
C LYS A 548 0.59 -36.76 2.73
N GLU A 549 -0.69 -36.43 2.80
CA GLU A 549 -1.78 -37.39 2.96
C GLU A 549 -1.90 -38.32 1.74
N LEU A 550 -2.02 -37.77 0.53
CA LEU A 550 -2.33 -38.52 -0.67
C LEU A 550 -1.18 -39.44 -1.14
N VAL A 551 0.06 -38.95 -0.99
CA VAL A 551 1.25 -39.65 -1.52
C VAL A 551 1.95 -40.47 -0.44
N TYR A 552 2.24 -39.90 0.71
CA TYR A 552 3.16 -40.50 1.67
C TYR A 552 2.45 -41.23 2.83
N GLU A 553 1.29 -40.76 3.28
CA GLU A 553 0.58 -41.43 4.38
C GLU A 553 -0.35 -42.54 3.89
N LYS A 554 -1.15 -42.25 2.84
CA LYS A 554 -2.14 -43.21 2.32
C LYS A 554 -1.65 -43.97 1.09
N GLY A 555 -0.64 -43.48 0.40
CA GLY A 555 -0.12 -44.10 -0.83
C GLY A 555 -1.17 -44.26 -1.96
N GLU A 556 -2.20 -43.41 -1.96
CA GLU A 556 -3.27 -43.48 -2.95
C GLU A 556 -2.79 -43.01 -4.33
N LEU A 557 -1.79 -42.15 -4.37
CA LEU A 557 -1.16 -41.65 -5.57
C LEU A 557 0.36 -41.69 -5.42
N THR A 558 1.08 -41.89 -6.52
CA THR A 558 2.50 -41.55 -6.58
C THR A 558 2.65 -40.03 -6.75
N LEU A 559 3.82 -39.49 -6.46
CA LEU A 559 4.08 -38.05 -6.65
C LEU A 559 3.89 -37.65 -8.14
N SER A 560 4.34 -38.48 -9.06
CA SER A 560 4.11 -38.30 -10.52
C SER A 560 2.61 -38.38 -10.87
N GLY A 561 1.88 -39.32 -10.27
CA GLY A 561 0.43 -39.47 -10.45
C GLY A 561 -0.35 -38.26 -9.95
N LEU A 562 0.05 -37.70 -8.79
CA LEU A 562 -0.53 -36.46 -8.29
C LEU A 562 -0.24 -35.29 -9.22
N GLY A 563 1.00 -35.18 -9.76
CA GLY A 563 1.36 -34.18 -10.76
C GLY A 563 0.52 -34.29 -12.04
N ALA A 564 0.26 -35.51 -12.51
CA ALA A 564 -0.62 -35.75 -13.66
C ALA A 564 -2.08 -35.34 -13.37
N LEU A 565 -2.59 -35.62 -12.16
CA LEU A 565 -3.94 -35.23 -11.73
C LEU A 565 -4.08 -33.71 -11.64
N MET A 566 -3.06 -33.00 -11.13
CA MET A 566 -3.06 -31.53 -11.10
C MET A 566 -3.05 -30.94 -12.50
N ALA A 567 -2.27 -31.48 -13.41
CA ALA A 567 -2.27 -31.08 -14.82
C ALA A 567 -3.65 -31.29 -15.49
N ALA A 568 -4.36 -32.37 -15.12
CA ALA A 568 -5.72 -32.67 -15.54
C ALA A 568 -6.82 -31.90 -14.78
N ASN A 569 -6.45 -31.00 -13.87
CA ASN A 569 -7.40 -30.17 -13.10
C ASN A 569 -8.44 -30.98 -12.31
N TRP A 570 -8.01 -32.07 -11.66
CA TRP A 570 -8.84 -33.03 -10.90
C TRP A 570 -9.79 -33.89 -11.74
N ASP A 571 -9.65 -33.88 -13.06
CA ASP A 571 -10.52 -34.67 -13.93
C ASP A 571 -10.51 -36.15 -13.54
N GLY A 572 -11.69 -36.77 -13.47
CA GLY A 572 -11.90 -38.15 -13.06
C GLY A 572 -11.67 -38.45 -11.56
N ARG A 573 -11.32 -37.47 -10.72
CA ARG A 573 -11.09 -37.67 -9.27
C ARG A 573 -11.75 -36.62 -8.40
N GLU A 574 -13.01 -36.28 -8.70
CA GLU A 574 -13.80 -35.37 -7.89
C GLU A 574 -14.01 -35.86 -6.44
N ASP A 575 -14.02 -37.17 -6.21
CA ASP A 575 -14.03 -37.81 -4.92
C ASP A 575 -12.86 -37.32 -4.02
N LEU A 576 -11.64 -37.40 -4.55
CA LEU A 576 -10.46 -36.93 -3.84
C LEU A 576 -10.46 -35.42 -3.66
N ARG A 577 -10.85 -34.68 -4.69
CA ARG A 577 -10.95 -33.22 -4.63
C ARG A 577 -11.83 -32.75 -3.48
N LEU A 578 -13.06 -33.29 -3.39
CA LEU A 578 -14.02 -32.93 -2.35
C LEU A 578 -13.51 -33.35 -0.95
N ARG A 579 -12.81 -34.48 -0.85
CA ARG A 579 -12.19 -34.91 0.40
C ARG A 579 -11.11 -33.91 0.85
N MET A 580 -10.25 -33.44 -0.05
CA MET A 580 -9.21 -32.47 0.28
C MET A 580 -9.81 -31.09 0.64
N LEU A 581 -10.86 -30.65 -0.05
CA LEU A 581 -11.59 -29.43 0.31
C LEU A 581 -12.16 -29.49 1.72
N ARG A 582 -12.72 -30.64 2.12
CA ARG A 582 -13.38 -30.85 3.43
C ARG A 582 -12.42 -31.29 4.53
N SER A 583 -11.15 -31.42 4.27
CA SER A 583 -10.15 -31.77 5.27
C SER A 583 -10.17 -30.75 6.40
N LYS A 584 -10.15 -31.21 7.64
CA LYS A 584 -9.97 -30.35 8.83
C LYS A 584 -8.51 -30.06 9.15
N ARG A 585 -7.61 -30.75 8.51
CA ARG A 585 -6.16 -30.62 8.63
C ARG A 585 -5.69 -29.51 7.71
N LYS A 586 -6.06 -28.26 8.08
CA LYS A 586 -5.86 -27.07 7.25
C LYS A 586 -5.38 -25.88 8.08
N TRP A 587 -4.79 -24.93 7.39
CA TRP A 587 -4.46 -23.62 7.94
C TRP A 587 -5.75 -22.84 8.29
N GLY A 588 -5.81 -22.32 9.52
CA GLY A 588 -6.99 -21.61 10.03
C GLY A 588 -7.88 -22.43 10.97
N THR A 589 -7.71 -23.75 11.03
CA THR A 589 -8.51 -24.64 11.90
C THR A 589 -7.84 -24.92 13.24
N ASN A 590 -6.71 -24.28 13.54
CA ASN A 590 -5.85 -24.56 14.67
C ASN A 590 -5.31 -26.01 14.70
N ASP A 591 -5.21 -26.65 13.54
CA ASP A 591 -4.58 -27.97 13.43
C ASP A 591 -3.09 -27.87 13.78
N ARG A 592 -2.62 -28.79 14.62
CA ARG A 592 -1.25 -28.76 15.15
C ARG A 592 -0.19 -28.88 14.06
N GLU A 593 -0.46 -29.71 13.07
CA GLU A 593 0.49 -29.97 12.00
C GLU A 593 0.50 -28.83 10.97
N ALA A 594 -0.66 -28.29 10.62
CA ALA A 594 -0.77 -27.09 9.78
C ALA A 594 -0.05 -25.90 10.43
N ASN A 595 -0.23 -25.70 11.73
CA ASN A 595 0.45 -24.67 12.50
C ASN A 595 1.97 -24.86 12.52
N ALA A 596 2.46 -26.10 12.70
CA ALA A 596 3.89 -26.42 12.69
C ALA A 596 4.52 -26.17 11.31
N LEU A 597 3.84 -26.60 10.24
CA LEU A 597 4.30 -26.40 8.86
C LEU A 597 4.31 -24.92 8.48
N GLY A 598 3.26 -24.17 8.83
CA GLY A 598 3.22 -22.71 8.62
C GLY A 598 4.39 -22.00 9.31
N ARG A 599 4.71 -22.39 10.56
CA ARG A 599 5.86 -21.88 11.30
C ARG A 599 7.20 -22.21 10.62
N GLU A 600 7.35 -23.43 10.11
CA GLU A 600 8.57 -23.84 9.40
C GLU A 600 8.77 -23.03 8.12
N ILE A 601 7.70 -22.83 7.33
CA ILE A 601 7.72 -22.00 6.12
C ILE A 601 8.10 -20.55 6.47
N SER A 602 7.42 -19.94 7.46
CA SER A 602 7.71 -18.54 7.83
C SER A 602 9.14 -18.35 8.30
N LYS A 603 9.65 -19.24 9.18
CA LYS A 603 11.04 -19.20 9.65
C LYS A 603 12.06 -19.33 8.54
N ARG A 604 11.83 -20.24 7.57
CA ARG A 604 12.76 -20.44 6.45
C ARG A 604 12.80 -19.22 5.54
N LEU A 605 11.64 -18.62 5.24
CA LEU A 605 11.55 -17.47 4.35
C LEU A 605 12.04 -16.18 5.03
N SER A 606 11.71 -15.99 6.31
CA SER A 606 12.19 -14.82 7.07
C SER A 606 13.71 -14.79 7.18
N ALA A 607 14.34 -15.95 7.39
CA ALA A 607 15.80 -16.07 7.42
C ALA A 607 16.45 -15.68 6.08
N GLU A 608 15.77 -15.91 4.95
CA GLU A 608 16.28 -15.50 3.63
C GLU A 608 16.07 -14.01 3.35
N ILE A 609 14.95 -13.45 3.80
CA ILE A 609 14.53 -12.10 3.44
C ILE A 609 15.05 -11.05 4.45
N ASN A 610 14.75 -11.23 5.76
CA ASN A 610 14.87 -10.16 6.76
C ASN A 610 16.32 -9.78 7.11
N ALA A 611 17.24 -10.73 7.00
CA ALA A 611 18.66 -10.50 7.36
C ALA A 611 19.44 -9.69 6.31
N ARG A 612 18.88 -9.46 5.14
CA ARG A 612 19.60 -8.89 4.00
C ARG A 612 19.48 -7.36 3.96
N PRO A 613 20.59 -6.64 3.77
CA PRO A 613 20.52 -5.21 3.50
C PRO A 613 19.93 -4.95 2.12
N ASN A 614 19.20 -3.84 1.99
CA ASN A 614 18.82 -3.31 0.70
C ASN A 614 19.86 -2.31 0.18
N SER A 615 19.66 -1.78 -1.04
CA SER A 615 20.62 -0.80 -1.61
C SER A 615 20.39 0.63 -1.14
N ARG A 616 19.37 0.88 -0.30
CA ARG A 616 18.96 2.20 0.18
C ARG A 616 19.32 2.47 1.64
N GLY A 617 20.31 1.74 2.17
CA GLY A 617 20.80 1.90 3.53
C GLY A 617 19.95 1.26 4.63
N GLY A 618 18.89 0.55 4.26
CA GLY A 618 18.01 -0.18 5.15
C GLY A 618 18.09 -1.69 4.96
N ARG A 619 16.96 -2.38 5.21
CA ARG A 619 16.86 -3.85 5.11
C ARG A 619 15.60 -4.27 4.37
N PHE A 620 15.64 -5.48 3.82
CA PHE A 620 14.43 -6.17 3.40
C PHE A 620 13.62 -6.62 4.61
N GLY A 621 12.30 -6.75 4.41
CA GLY A 621 11.39 -7.25 5.41
C GLY A 621 10.30 -8.10 4.78
N MET A 622 10.05 -9.28 5.34
CA MET A 622 8.95 -10.14 4.90
C MET A 622 7.61 -9.54 5.30
N SER A 623 6.65 -9.54 4.38
CA SER A 623 5.28 -9.05 4.56
C SER A 623 4.27 -10.16 4.34
N GLY A 624 3.26 -10.20 5.19
CA GLY A 624 2.17 -11.19 5.14
C GLY A 624 1.02 -10.80 4.22
N HIS A 625 0.92 -9.55 3.77
CA HIS A 625 -0.15 -9.13 2.87
C HIS A 625 0.15 -9.48 1.41
N ASN A 626 -0.90 -9.74 0.64
CA ASN A 626 -0.76 -10.06 -0.77
C ASN A 626 -1.58 -9.16 -1.71
N ALA A 627 -2.15 -8.06 -1.18
CA ALA A 627 -3.02 -7.17 -1.94
C ALA A 627 -4.09 -7.98 -2.71
N ARG A 628 -4.21 -7.82 -4.03
CA ARG A 628 -5.10 -8.64 -4.89
C ARG A 628 -4.38 -9.84 -5.55
N GLN A 629 -3.17 -10.18 -5.12
CA GLN A 629 -2.42 -11.26 -5.77
C GLN A 629 -3.07 -12.63 -5.57
N PHE A 630 -3.87 -12.82 -4.53
CA PHE A 630 -4.67 -14.03 -4.35
C PHE A 630 -5.61 -14.30 -5.55
N ILE A 631 -6.07 -13.27 -6.28
CA ILE A 631 -6.85 -13.38 -7.52
C ILE A 631 -5.91 -13.40 -8.74
N VAL A 632 -5.03 -12.40 -8.86
CA VAL A 632 -4.18 -12.19 -10.05
C VAL A 632 -3.22 -13.37 -10.29
N GLN A 633 -2.54 -13.80 -9.24
CA GLN A 633 -1.66 -14.98 -9.31
C GLN A 633 -2.48 -16.28 -9.29
N GLY A 634 -3.64 -16.29 -8.59
CA GLY A 634 -4.59 -17.40 -8.60
C GLY A 634 -4.99 -17.78 -10.03
N ALA A 635 -5.38 -16.77 -10.83
CA ALA A 635 -5.74 -16.96 -12.24
C ALA A 635 -4.61 -17.56 -13.10
N LYS A 636 -3.35 -17.38 -12.68
CA LYS A 636 -2.15 -17.92 -13.38
C LYS A 636 -1.62 -19.21 -12.74
N THR A 637 -2.28 -19.74 -11.72
CA THR A 637 -1.85 -20.95 -11.00
C THR A 637 -2.73 -22.14 -11.38
N GLY A 638 -2.11 -23.29 -11.66
CA GLY A 638 -2.78 -24.55 -11.94
C GLY A 638 -3.61 -25.07 -10.77
N ALA A 639 -4.22 -26.26 -10.92
CA ALA A 639 -4.87 -26.93 -9.80
C ALA A 639 -3.87 -27.30 -8.72
N THR A 640 -4.32 -27.34 -7.46
CA THR A 640 -3.47 -27.61 -6.29
C THR A 640 -4.01 -28.77 -5.44
N PRO A 641 -3.14 -29.51 -4.74
CA PRO A 641 -3.50 -30.74 -4.02
C PRO A 641 -4.57 -30.60 -2.93
N ASP A 642 -4.77 -29.40 -2.39
CA ASP A 642 -5.78 -29.07 -1.38
C ASP A 642 -7.25 -29.05 -1.89
N GLY A 643 -7.44 -29.34 -3.21
CA GLY A 643 -8.74 -29.39 -3.87
C GLY A 643 -9.08 -28.16 -4.72
N ARG A 644 -8.21 -27.16 -4.76
CA ARG A 644 -8.37 -25.95 -5.59
C ARG A 644 -8.23 -26.30 -7.07
N ARG A 645 -9.10 -25.75 -7.91
CA ARG A 645 -9.02 -25.89 -9.37
C ARG A 645 -8.13 -24.82 -9.99
N ARG A 646 -7.71 -25.07 -11.22
CA ARG A 646 -6.94 -24.11 -12.03
C ARG A 646 -7.68 -22.79 -12.16
N GLY A 647 -6.97 -21.70 -11.91
CA GLY A 647 -7.50 -20.34 -12.10
C GLY A 647 -8.34 -19.81 -10.94
N GLU A 648 -8.73 -20.64 -9.98
CA GLU A 648 -9.42 -20.17 -8.78
C GLU A 648 -8.48 -19.32 -7.91
N GLU A 649 -9.07 -18.47 -7.08
CA GLU A 649 -8.33 -17.70 -6.08
C GLU A 649 -7.70 -18.61 -5.02
N PHE A 650 -6.72 -18.10 -4.28
CA PHE A 650 -6.13 -18.78 -3.13
C PHE A 650 -6.21 -17.93 -1.86
N SER A 651 -5.55 -18.33 -0.78
CA SER A 651 -5.63 -17.66 0.52
C SER A 651 -5.19 -16.20 0.46
N LYS A 652 -5.95 -15.35 1.11
CA LYS A 652 -5.78 -13.92 1.19
C LYS A 652 -4.88 -13.58 2.38
N ASN A 653 -3.81 -12.82 2.15
CA ASN A 653 -2.86 -12.47 3.20
C ASN A 653 -2.35 -13.73 3.95
N LEU A 654 -2.28 -13.68 5.29
CA LEU A 654 -1.99 -14.84 6.13
C LEU A 654 -3.25 -15.61 6.56
N SER A 655 -4.43 -15.18 6.13
CA SER A 655 -5.71 -15.85 6.38
C SER A 655 -5.77 -17.22 5.69
N PRO A 656 -6.65 -18.12 6.10
CA PRO A 656 -6.86 -19.40 5.41
C PRO A 656 -7.43 -19.20 4.01
N THR A 657 -7.42 -20.27 3.22
CA THR A 657 -8.21 -20.35 1.99
C THR A 657 -9.66 -20.00 2.31
N MET A 658 -10.32 -19.27 1.41
CA MET A 658 -11.73 -18.88 1.60
C MET A 658 -12.57 -20.12 1.90
N GLY A 659 -13.29 -20.11 3.04
CA GLY A 659 -14.10 -21.23 3.50
C GLY A 659 -13.36 -22.37 4.22
N ALA A 660 -12.06 -22.27 4.45
CA ALA A 660 -11.34 -23.25 5.24
C ALA A 660 -11.35 -22.97 6.75
N ASP A 661 -11.86 -21.82 7.18
CA ASP A 661 -11.97 -21.41 8.60
C ASP A 661 -13.19 -22.03 9.33
N THR A 662 -13.43 -23.32 9.09
CA THR A 662 -14.61 -24.08 9.58
C THR A 662 -14.69 -24.29 11.09
N GLU A 663 -13.57 -24.14 11.81
CA GLU A 663 -13.52 -24.31 13.27
C GLU A 663 -13.72 -22.97 14.01
N GLY A 664 -14.14 -21.94 13.29
CA GLY A 664 -14.50 -20.62 13.82
C GLY A 664 -13.34 -19.66 14.05
N VAL A 665 -13.69 -18.42 14.32
CA VAL A 665 -12.73 -17.29 14.41
C VAL A 665 -11.70 -17.43 15.51
N THR A 666 -12.03 -18.13 16.61
CA THR A 666 -11.09 -18.40 17.72
C THR A 666 -9.95 -19.32 17.26
N ALA A 667 -10.28 -20.38 16.52
CA ALA A 667 -9.29 -21.28 15.92
C ALA A 667 -8.38 -20.54 14.93
N LEU A 668 -8.96 -19.64 14.14
CA LEU A 668 -8.22 -18.78 13.22
C LEU A 668 -7.20 -17.88 13.96
N VAL A 669 -7.62 -17.18 15.01
CA VAL A 669 -6.72 -16.33 15.83
C VAL A 669 -5.60 -17.16 16.46
N GLN A 670 -5.90 -18.37 16.93
CA GLN A 670 -4.89 -19.30 17.48
C GLN A 670 -3.92 -19.80 16.42
N THR A 671 -4.40 -20.06 15.20
CA THR A 671 -3.55 -20.44 14.06
C THR A 671 -2.52 -19.35 13.76
N LEU A 672 -2.96 -18.08 13.66
CA LEU A 672 -2.04 -16.96 13.43
C LEU A 672 -1.06 -16.80 14.61
N GLY A 673 -1.51 -17.02 15.85
CA GLY A 673 -0.66 -17.01 17.05
C GLY A 673 0.41 -18.11 17.08
N ALA A 674 0.33 -19.10 16.20
CA ALA A 674 1.40 -20.09 16.03
C ALA A 674 2.62 -19.54 15.28
N LEU A 675 2.47 -18.44 14.54
CA LEU A 675 3.57 -17.75 13.86
C LEU A 675 4.27 -16.78 14.82
N ASP A 676 5.55 -16.51 14.54
CA ASP A 676 6.28 -15.42 15.20
C ASP A 676 6.13 -14.16 14.35
N SER A 677 5.44 -13.15 14.86
CA SER A 677 5.24 -11.90 14.13
C SER A 677 6.52 -11.15 13.79
N ARG A 678 7.64 -11.43 14.50
CA ARG A 678 8.98 -10.90 14.17
C ARG A 678 9.53 -11.44 12.86
N ASP A 679 8.99 -12.56 12.36
CA ASP A 679 9.30 -13.04 11.01
C ASP A 679 8.71 -12.14 9.93
N PHE A 680 7.69 -11.34 10.25
CA PHE A 680 6.95 -10.47 9.33
C PHE A 680 7.10 -8.97 9.66
N PRO A 681 8.32 -8.44 9.63
CA PRO A 681 8.54 -7.04 10.01
C PRO A 681 7.87 -6.03 9.07
N GLY A 682 7.42 -6.45 7.91
CA GLY A 682 6.67 -5.62 6.97
C GLY A 682 5.24 -5.37 7.42
N ASP A 683 4.50 -6.44 7.70
CA ASP A 683 3.12 -6.44 8.20
C ASP A 683 2.66 -7.86 8.57
N PHE A 684 1.64 -7.94 9.43
CA PHE A 684 1.04 -9.20 9.90
C PHE A 684 -0.48 -9.03 10.02
N PRO A 685 -1.22 -9.06 8.89
CA PRO A 685 -2.65 -8.78 8.87
C PRO A 685 -3.52 -10.01 9.05
N LEU A 686 -4.70 -9.81 9.64
CA LEU A 686 -5.77 -10.78 9.74
C LEU A 686 -7.09 -10.18 9.24
N ASP A 687 -7.68 -10.83 8.23
CA ASP A 687 -9.00 -10.53 7.71
C ASP A 687 -10.03 -11.49 8.29
N VAL A 688 -10.97 -10.96 9.06
CA VAL A 688 -12.01 -11.75 9.74
C VAL A 688 -13.36 -11.47 9.08
N MET A 689 -14.12 -12.53 8.77
CA MET A 689 -15.55 -12.44 8.43
C MET A 689 -16.37 -12.92 9.61
N LEU A 690 -17.37 -12.12 9.99
CA LEU A 690 -18.31 -12.42 11.09
C LEU A 690 -19.74 -12.33 10.58
N LEU A 691 -20.61 -13.12 11.18
CA LEU A 691 -22.04 -13.05 10.87
C LEU A 691 -22.71 -11.93 11.69
N PRO A 692 -23.66 -11.17 11.13
CA PRO A 692 -24.27 -10.02 11.80
C PRO A 692 -24.87 -10.36 13.17
N TYR A 693 -25.48 -11.54 13.34
CA TYR A 693 -26.07 -11.94 14.62
C TYR A 693 -25.03 -12.19 15.72
N THR A 694 -23.80 -12.58 15.36
CA THR A 694 -22.71 -12.84 16.35
C THR A 694 -22.14 -11.54 16.93
N VAL A 695 -22.29 -10.44 16.22
CA VAL A 695 -21.80 -9.12 16.60
C VAL A 695 -22.91 -8.14 16.97
N ALA A 696 -24.14 -8.64 17.14
CA ALA A 696 -25.29 -7.81 17.47
C ALA A 696 -25.26 -7.31 18.92
N GLY A 697 -25.72 -6.06 19.12
CA GLY A 697 -25.80 -5.41 20.44
C GLY A 697 -24.46 -5.22 21.11
N ASP A 698 -24.47 -4.94 22.43
CA ASP A 698 -23.27 -4.68 23.22
C ASP A 698 -22.43 -5.95 23.43
N LYS A 699 -23.08 -7.10 23.58
CA LYS A 699 -22.37 -8.39 23.68
C LYS A 699 -21.55 -8.72 22.42
N GLY A 700 -22.08 -8.34 21.25
CA GLY A 700 -21.34 -8.49 20.00
C GLY A 700 -20.11 -7.59 19.92
N LEU A 701 -20.22 -6.36 20.40
CA LEU A 701 -19.06 -5.45 20.48
C LEU A 701 -18.00 -5.97 21.46
N GLU A 702 -18.42 -6.51 22.62
CA GLU A 702 -17.50 -7.13 23.59
C GLU A 702 -16.79 -8.34 22.98
N MET A 703 -17.50 -9.18 22.22
CA MET A 703 -16.89 -10.32 21.50
C MET A 703 -15.83 -9.83 20.50
N MET A 704 -16.13 -8.80 19.69
CA MET A 704 -15.14 -8.22 18.75
C MET A 704 -13.92 -7.68 19.49
N LYS A 705 -14.12 -7.04 20.65
CA LYS A 705 -13.01 -6.55 21.49
C LYS A 705 -12.15 -7.71 21.99
N VAL A 706 -12.75 -8.78 22.49
CA VAL A 706 -12.04 -9.97 22.96
C VAL A 706 -11.21 -10.61 21.84
N LEU A 707 -11.72 -10.64 20.62
CA LEU A 707 -10.95 -11.12 19.45
C LEU A 707 -9.72 -10.25 19.18
N LEU A 708 -9.85 -8.92 19.27
CA LEU A 708 -8.71 -8.00 19.13
C LEU A 708 -7.67 -8.25 20.24
N ASP A 709 -8.12 -8.31 21.49
CA ASP A 709 -7.24 -8.51 22.65
C ASP A 709 -6.45 -9.82 22.51
N GLN A 710 -7.13 -10.92 22.14
CA GLN A 710 -6.49 -12.22 21.96
C GLN A 710 -5.50 -12.21 20.78
N TYR A 711 -5.86 -11.56 19.67
CA TYR A 711 -5.00 -11.47 18.51
C TYR A 711 -3.72 -10.70 18.83
N TYR A 712 -3.83 -9.57 19.54
CA TYR A 712 -2.68 -8.75 19.93
C TYR A 712 -1.82 -9.43 21.01
N ALA A 713 -2.44 -10.13 21.95
CA ALA A 713 -1.72 -10.94 22.93
C ALA A 713 -0.88 -12.06 22.27
N ASN A 714 -1.33 -12.56 21.12
CA ASN A 714 -0.61 -13.52 20.30
C ASN A 714 0.41 -12.86 19.32
N GLY A 715 0.64 -11.56 19.44
CA GLY A 715 1.60 -10.83 18.60
C GLY A 715 1.05 -10.34 17.26
N GLY A 716 -0.25 -10.40 17.01
CA GLY A 716 -0.88 -9.92 15.80
C GLY A 716 -0.78 -8.39 15.63
N PHE A 717 -0.71 -7.90 14.39
CA PHE A 717 -0.52 -6.47 14.15
C PHE A 717 -1.80 -5.74 13.77
N MET A 718 -2.50 -6.22 12.77
CA MET A 718 -3.68 -5.54 12.27
C MET A 718 -4.81 -6.51 12.01
N MET A 719 -5.99 -6.21 12.57
CA MET A 719 -7.22 -6.93 12.31
C MET A 719 -8.24 -6.03 11.64
N GLN A 720 -8.97 -6.59 10.68
CA GLN A 720 -10.10 -5.94 10.05
C GLN A 720 -11.29 -6.89 9.94
N PHE A 721 -12.49 -6.31 9.96
CA PHE A 721 -13.74 -7.05 9.97
C PHE A 721 -14.54 -6.85 8.69
N ASN A 722 -15.11 -7.95 8.18
CA ASN A 722 -16.24 -7.99 7.28
C ASN A 722 -17.42 -8.61 8.03
N VAL A 723 -18.58 -7.96 8.01
CA VAL A 723 -19.75 -8.41 8.79
C VAL A 723 -20.93 -8.53 7.83
N PHE A 724 -21.14 -9.71 7.29
CA PHE A 724 -22.19 -9.99 6.31
C PHE A 724 -22.81 -11.36 6.54
N ASP A 725 -24.05 -11.52 6.11
CA ASP A 725 -24.62 -12.83 5.84
C ASP A 725 -24.82 -13.06 4.33
N ALA A 726 -24.99 -14.32 3.96
CA ALA A 726 -25.12 -14.70 2.56
C ALA A 726 -26.41 -14.19 1.92
N ALA A 727 -27.47 -14.01 2.71
CA ALA A 727 -28.77 -13.53 2.20
C ALA A 727 -28.66 -12.05 1.81
N GLU A 728 -28.04 -11.22 2.67
CA GLU A 728 -27.76 -9.81 2.38
C GLU A 728 -26.92 -9.65 1.12
N LEU A 729 -25.81 -10.41 1.00
CA LEU A 729 -24.92 -10.31 -0.15
C LEU A 729 -25.57 -10.76 -1.46
N ARG A 730 -26.47 -11.78 -1.41
CA ARG A 730 -27.24 -12.20 -2.57
C ARG A 730 -28.30 -11.16 -2.96
N ASP A 731 -29.00 -10.57 -1.99
CA ASP A 731 -29.94 -9.50 -2.27
C ASP A 731 -29.23 -8.27 -2.86
N ALA A 732 -28.06 -7.93 -2.34
CA ALA A 732 -27.21 -6.86 -2.88
C ALA A 732 -26.71 -7.16 -4.31
N GLN A 733 -26.44 -8.41 -4.66
CA GLN A 733 -26.06 -8.80 -6.01
C GLN A 733 -27.27 -8.75 -6.99
N ALA A 734 -28.46 -9.09 -6.50
CA ALA A 734 -29.69 -9.10 -7.29
C ALA A 734 -30.31 -7.69 -7.44
N HIS A 735 -30.13 -6.83 -6.45
CA HIS A 735 -30.74 -5.50 -6.33
C HIS A 735 -29.72 -4.42 -5.98
N PRO A 736 -28.68 -4.20 -6.82
CA PRO A 736 -27.55 -3.29 -6.53
C PRO A 736 -28.01 -1.86 -6.21
N GLU A 737 -29.16 -1.42 -6.74
CA GLU A 737 -29.76 -0.10 -6.49
C GLU A 737 -30.18 0.13 -5.04
N LYS A 738 -30.42 -0.93 -4.26
CA LYS A 738 -30.76 -0.84 -2.84
C LYS A 738 -29.52 -0.74 -1.94
N TYR A 739 -28.36 -1.10 -2.47
CA TYR A 739 -27.11 -1.28 -1.73
C TYR A 739 -25.97 -0.40 -2.26
N GLU A 740 -26.28 0.81 -2.70
CA GLU A 740 -25.28 1.74 -3.28
C GLU A 740 -24.09 2.04 -2.36
N ASN A 741 -24.29 1.98 -1.06
CA ASN A 741 -23.27 2.29 -0.05
C ASN A 741 -22.75 1.05 0.71
N LEU A 742 -23.16 -0.16 0.31
CA LEU A 742 -22.62 -1.39 0.91
C LEU A 742 -21.13 -1.49 0.57
N GLN A 743 -20.30 -1.60 1.59
CA GLN A 743 -18.85 -1.64 1.43
C GLN A 743 -18.27 -2.96 1.92
N VAL A 744 -17.31 -3.48 1.20
CA VAL A 744 -16.59 -4.72 1.53
C VAL A 744 -15.12 -4.38 1.75
N ARG A 745 -14.56 -4.91 2.81
CA ARG A 745 -13.13 -4.81 3.08
C ARG A 745 -12.36 -5.85 2.26
N VAL A 746 -11.57 -5.40 1.30
CA VAL A 746 -10.87 -6.33 0.39
C VAL A 746 -9.52 -6.75 0.97
N CYS A 747 -8.52 -5.91 0.96
CA CYS A 747 -7.16 -6.18 1.47
C CYS A 747 -6.57 -4.89 2.03
N GLY A 748 -7.06 -4.41 3.18
CA GLY A 748 -6.61 -3.15 3.77
C GLY A 748 -7.30 -1.90 3.22
N TRP A 749 -8.26 -2.03 2.31
CA TRP A 749 -9.10 -0.94 1.81
C TRP A 749 -10.53 -1.43 1.57
N ASN A 750 -11.47 -0.49 1.55
CA ASN A 750 -12.87 -0.77 1.23
C ASN A 750 -13.16 -0.56 -0.25
N VAL A 751 -14.07 -1.37 -0.78
CA VAL A 751 -14.66 -1.23 -2.12
C VAL A 751 -16.17 -1.27 -1.95
N ARG A 752 -16.91 -0.51 -2.75
CA ARG A 752 -18.37 -0.68 -2.81
C ARG A 752 -18.70 -2.05 -3.40
N TRP A 753 -19.69 -2.72 -2.85
CA TRP A 753 -20.12 -4.04 -3.32
C TRP A 753 -20.40 -4.05 -4.82
N ASN A 754 -21.10 -3.00 -5.30
CA ASN A 754 -21.48 -2.87 -6.70
C ASN A 754 -20.30 -2.66 -7.66
N ASP A 755 -19.13 -2.26 -7.14
CA ASP A 755 -17.91 -2.07 -7.92
C ASP A 755 -17.06 -3.36 -8.01
N LEU A 756 -17.43 -4.42 -7.26
CA LEU A 756 -16.74 -5.70 -7.33
C LEU A 756 -17.17 -6.51 -8.56
N PRO A 757 -16.23 -7.18 -9.25
CA PRO A 757 -16.56 -8.16 -10.27
C PRO A 757 -17.45 -9.27 -9.70
N LYS A 758 -18.38 -9.78 -10.52
CA LYS A 758 -19.30 -10.84 -10.09
C LYS A 758 -18.61 -12.04 -9.46
N ALA A 759 -17.48 -12.46 -9.98
CA ALA A 759 -16.71 -13.60 -9.45
C ALA A 759 -16.22 -13.34 -8.01
N GLU A 760 -15.82 -12.10 -7.68
CA GLU A 760 -15.43 -11.71 -6.32
C GLU A 760 -16.65 -11.63 -5.40
N GLN A 761 -17.76 -11.10 -5.87
CA GLN A 761 -19.02 -11.12 -5.12
C GLN A 761 -19.44 -12.56 -4.78
N ASP A 762 -19.40 -13.47 -5.76
CA ASP A 762 -19.72 -14.89 -5.59
C ASP A 762 -18.78 -15.56 -4.54
N ALA A 763 -17.50 -15.15 -4.48
CA ALA A 763 -16.57 -15.65 -3.47
C ALA A 763 -16.93 -15.20 -2.05
N TYR A 764 -17.31 -13.92 -1.86
CA TYR A 764 -17.80 -13.43 -0.57
C TYR A 764 -19.10 -14.11 -0.15
N ILE A 765 -20.03 -14.34 -1.08
CA ILE A 765 -21.28 -15.05 -0.82
C ILE A 765 -21.00 -16.48 -0.35
N ARG A 766 -20.17 -17.23 -1.08
CA ARG A 766 -19.76 -18.58 -0.68
C ARG A 766 -19.17 -18.62 0.73
N ARG A 767 -18.25 -17.70 1.03
CA ARG A 767 -17.63 -17.63 2.36
C ARG A 767 -18.67 -17.38 3.47
N ALA A 768 -19.61 -16.46 3.25
CA ALA A 768 -20.68 -16.19 4.21
C ALA A 768 -21.59 -17.41 4.43
N GLU A 769 -21.86 -18.22 3.37
CA GLU A 769 -22.59 -19.47 3.46
C GLU A 769 -21.90 -20.54 4.28
N GLU A 770 -20.58 -20.65 4.12
CA GLU A 770 -19.74 -21.65 4.80
C GLU A 770 -19.60 -21.35 6.30
N ILE A 771 -19.41 -20.08 6.66
CA ILE A 771 -19.36 -19.64 8.06
C ILE A 771 -20.75 -19.76 8.74
N GLY A 772 -21.83 -19.64 7.99
CA GLY A 772 -23.21 -19.75 8.48
C GLY A 772 -23.71 -21.19 8.70
N ARG A 773 -22.93 -22.20 8.32
CA ARG A 773 -23.23 -23.62 8.50
C ARG A 773 -22.62 -24.14 9.79
#